data_6edc7ec459300870d08bea18377f034b
#
_entry.id   6edc7ec459300870d08bea18377f034b
#
_cell.length_a   1.000
_cell.length_b   1.000
_cell.length_c   1.000
_cell.angle_alpha   90.00
_cell.angle_beta   90.00
_cell.angle_gamma   90.00
#
_symmetry.space_group_name_H-M   'P 1'
#
loop_
_entity.id
_entity.type
_entity.pdbx_description
1 polymer ?
#
loop_
_entity_poly.entity_id
_entity_poly.type
_entity_poly.pdbx_seq_one_letter_code
_entity_poly.pdbx_strand_id
1 'polypeptide(L)'
;MSSSSRLVSIEDASQQSYVGFDGLKWQVHKFGGTSVANAECFLRAARIVEDQLGISDSNGDVSLSSSLGNTDCHLAVVVSAMGGKPKVTDLLLDSVKHAAKRDQAPQEECITLVLRKHDECLGILFQDEPETRDKLLGIVQQDLANVSDILKTVSLMKWEAERIRELVSGFGEVWSAQILAALLQKRSNQRANKVKVVSADALQDLVSEVHHDFVFLDARRVITIDEDEAVQDGAVVWDESLRKLESVFQQAKEELQAKQGSSDDTEKMLHFIVTGYVASNTHGVACTLKRDGSDYSAAIMGRLLQANSIQIWTDVDGVLSADPRRVPLAQVLDEVSYNEAMELAFFGAKVIHPKTMQPAIMSEPQIPIYIRNTFNASFRGTRIFTRSTSLQNKEKAVCGFTSIENMALINVEGSGMIGVRGILRRIFSSLEAINVNVILISQASSEHSVTFALVESDAKAAKIAIEEEFSTELRNNRITNIDLKAPCSVIAAVGDGMSQQTGVSGRFFSALGDAKINVLAIAQGSSERNISAVVSAEDSARALRAVHAAFRLSHTTIRVAIIGMNELGDSLLKLLQERRTALRYTYEVDLQIVAVLDQGSSSEIICLEQDVDGGAGSITLESFNNVTGGSEVTHDGDKAIPKPGGISTLLERLFRNECTNHVVFDCTNDEEVGKYHATWLRAGVDVVTANNTGLSGPKEQRNEISKAEKAFGKQSANYLREVTVGGGLPIINTTRTLLHTGDKIRRVDGIFSVSLSYIMFRVSPPADTSRCSAFDQQTSKGHSDGNHGISPSTDFQSECSFSQAVKEAIDLGLMEEDPTKDLNNEYTARVLMILSRELGIHHLETEDILGASDKLLGETSDFLNLTQEIDDNVKKRVDEARAKGCVIRQISSVDIATSEVDIRFVEVPDHHIFAVTPPSCECVRFFTHRHMTYPLVVQGPSAGADSTASALLADLLHHSRARTNARAVSLSKSGTSAALTHMTPL
;
A
#
# COMPACT_ATOMS: atom_id res chain seq x y z
N MET A 1 -36.12 -21.88 2.30
CA MET A 1 -35.28 -22.14 3.49
C MET A 1 -34.01 -21.32 3.30
N SER A 2 -33.96 -20.21 4.00
CA SER A 2 -32.94 -19.17 3.91
C SER A 2 -31.73 -19.55 4.78
N SER A 3 -30.56 -19.67 4.19
CA SER A 3 -29.30 -19.73 4.92
C SER A 3 -28.58 -18.39 4.78
N SER A 4 -28.82 -17.51 5.74
CA SER A 4 -28.02 -16.32 5.99
C SER A 4 -26.67 -16.76 6.56
N SER A 5 -25.61 -16.68 5.78
CA SER A 5 -24.24 -16.78 6.26
C SER A 5 -23.91 -15.50 7.03
N ARG A 6 -23.93 -15.59 8.36
CA ARG A 6 -23.34 -14.58 9.24
C ARG A 6 -21.83 -14.59 8.99
N LEU A 7 -21.31 -13.45 8.57
CA LEU A 7 -19.92 -13.10 8.73
C LEU A 7 -19.63 -13.04 10.24
N VAL A 8 -19.04 -14.10 10.77
CA VAL A 8 -18.49 -14.13 12.13
C VAL A 8 -17.23 -13.26 12.08
N SER A 9 -17.24 -12.19 12.84
CA SER A 9 -16.10 -11.33 13.08
C SER A 9 -14.96 -12.18 13.67
N ILE A 10 -13.75 -12.00 13.14
CA ILE A 10 -12.52 -12.73 13.53
C ILE A 10 -12.05 -12.40 14.97
N GLU A 11 -12.86 -11.70 15.75
CA GLU A 11 -12.56 -11.31 17.14
C GLU A 11 -12.85 -12.37 18.20
N ASP A 12 -13.52 -13.48 17.88
CA ASP A 12 -14.02 -14.44 18.89
C ASP A 12 -13.19 -15.71 19.10
N ALA A 13 -11.99 -15.81 18.56
CA ALA A 13 -11.10 -16.95 18.83
C ALA A 13 -9.98 -16.55 19.79
N SER A 14 -10.19 -16.88 21.09
CA SER A 14 -9.25 -16.82 22.22
C SER A 14 -9.20 -15.50 22.99
N GLN A 15 -10.26 -15.12 23.68
CA GLN A 15 -10.18 -14.36 24.92
C GLN A 15 -9.73 -15.30 26.06
N GLN A 16 -8.50 -15.79 26.06
CA GLN A 16 -7.83 -16.11 27.31
C GLN A 16 -7.45 -14.77 27.93
N SER A 17 -8.12 -14.42 29.03
CA SER A 17 -7.83 -13.20 29.78
C SER A 17 -6.42 -13.30 30.36
N TYR A 18 -5.47 -12.53 29.85
CA TYR A 18 -4.18 -12.30 30.47
C TYR A 18 -4.42 -11.49 31.75
N VAL A 19 -4.08 -12.08 32.90
CA VAL A 19 -4.21 -11.43 34.19
C VAL A 19 -2.84 -11.48 34.85
N GLY A 20 -2.29 -10.31 35.20
CA GLY A 20 -0.99 -10.19 35.82
C GLY A 20 -0.93 -10.85 37.21
N PHE A 21 0.26 -10.88 37.82
CA PHE A 21 0.49 -11.43 39.16
C PHE A 21 -0.37 -10.77 40.24
N ASP A 22 -0.84 -9.57 39.99
CA ASP A 22 -1.69 -8.75 40.86
C ASP A 22 -3.19 -8.85 40.56
N GLY A 23 -3.58 -9.68 39.59
CA GLY A 23 -4.95 -9.84 39.15
C GLY A 23 -5.43 -8.72 38.17
N LEU A 24 -4.52 -7.84 37.73
CA LEU A 24 -4.83 -6.71 36.86
C LEU A 24 -4.42 -6.98 35.41
N LYS A 25 -5.01 -6.24 34.47
CA LYS A 25 -4.65 -6.30 33.06
C LYS A 25 -3.57 -5.27 32.77
N TRP A 26 -2.47 -5.69 32.13
CA TRP A 26 -1.33 -4.83 31.79
C TRP A 26 -1.10 -4.76 30.28
N GLN A 27 -0.65 -3.59 29.83
CA GLN A 27 -0.04 -3.41 28.51
C GLN A 27 1.33 -2.74 28.66
N VAL A 28 2.28 -3.13 27.82
CA VAL A 28 3.60 -2.53 27.81
C VAL A 28 3.78 -1.70 26.56
N HIS A 29 4.17 -0.43 26.72
CA HIS A 29 4.49 0.47 25.63
C HIS A 29 5.96 0.84 25.69
N LYS A 30 6.68 0.80 24.56
CA LYS A 30 8.07 1.25 24.51
C LYS A 30 8.21 2.38 23.51
N PHE A 31 8.78 3.48 23.92
CA PHE A 31 9.13 4.59 23.05
C PHE A 31 10.63 4.61 22.75
N GLY A 32 10.99 4.54 21.44
CA GLY A 32 12.37 4.62 20.98
C GLY A 32 12.98 6.03 21.13
N GLY A 33 14.29 6.15 20.96
CA GLY A 33 14.94 7.45 21.06
C GLY A 33 14.43 8.51 20.09
N THR A 34 14.02 8.14 18.88
CA THR A 34 13.36 9.04 17.91
C THR A 34 12.01 9.54 18.41
N SER A 35 11.30 8.70 19.18
CA SER A 35 10.00 9.02 19.76
C SER A 35 10.06 9.98 20.97
N VAL A 36 11.24 10.22 21.52
CA VAL A 36 11.51 11.14 22.66
C VAL A 36 12.69 12.06 22.37
N ALA A 37 12.91 12.42 21.09
CA ALA A 37 14.08 13.19 20.67
C ALA A 37 14.08 14.67 21.13
N ASN A 38 12.94 15.25 21.34
CA ASN A 38 12.73 16.65 21.74
C ASN A 38 11.37 16.82 22.45
N ALA A 39 11.05 18.04 22.87
CA ALA A 39 9.82 18.36 23.59
C ALA A 39 8.54 17.96 22.80
N GLU A 40 8.51 18.21 21.50
CA GLU A 40 7.36 17.83 20.64
C GLU A 40 7.16 16.32 20.63
N CYS A 41 8.24 15.54 20.51
CA CYS A 41 8.19 14.09 20.57
C CYS A 41 7.68 13.58 21.93
N PHE A 42 8.10 14.18 23.05
CA PHE A 42 7.57 13.87 24.38
C PHE A 42 6.07 14.18 24.50
N LEU A 43 5.60 15.31 23.97
CA LEU A 43 4.18 15.65 23.95
C LEU A 43 3.37 14.65 23.13
N ARG A 44 3.92 14.19 21.99
CA ARG A 44 3.30 13.16 21.15
C ARG A 44 3.23 11.82 21.86
N ALA A 45 4.33 11.38 22.47
CA ALA A 45 4.35 10.15 23.28
C ALA A 45 3.33 10.20 24.43
N ALA A 46 3.22 11.34 25.11
CA ALA A 46 2.24 11.54 26.17
C ALA A 46 0.79 11.44 25.64
N ARG A 47 0.48 12.06 24.47
CA ARG A 47 -0.84 11.92 23.85
C ARG A 47 -1.16 10.46 23.49
N ILE A 48 -0.21 9.71 22.91
CA ILE A 48 -0.39 8.29 22.60
C ILE A 48 -0.73 7.49 23.86
N VAL A 49 -0.04 7.74 24.99
CA VAL A 49 -0.35 7.08 26.28
C VAL A 49 -1.77 7.44 26.76
N GLU A 50 -2.15 8.70 26.67
CA GLU A 50 -3.49 9.19 27.02
C GLU A 50 -4.60 8.59 26.14
N ASP A 51 -4.37 8.51 24.81
CA ASP A 51 -5.31 7.91 23.85
C ASP A 51 -5.55 6.41 24.17
N GLN A 52 -4.51 5.69 24.58
CA GLN A 52 -4.63 4.28 24.97
C GLN A 52 -5.44 4.10 26.26
N LEU A 53 -5.44 5.07 27.14
CA LEU A 53 -6.23 5.10 28.39
C LEU A 53 -7.65 5.66 28.18
N GLY A 54 -7.97 6.14 26.98
CA GLY A 54 -9.26 6.74 26.67
C GLY A 54 -9.48 8.13 27.30
N ILE A 55 -8.41 8.83 27.67
CA ILE A 55 -8.42 10.14 28.35
C ILE A 55 -8.03 11.32 27.46
N SER A 56 -8.14 11.23 26.15
CA SER A 56 -7.83 12.36 25.25
C SER A 56 -8.92 13.44 25.28
N ASP A 57 -8.53 14.72 25.29
CA ASP A 57 -9.45 15.87 25.22
C ASP A 57 -10.11 15.90 23.82
N SER A 58 -11.41 15.58 23.74
CA SER A 58 -12.23 15.72 22.53
C SER A 58 -12.55 17.18 22.24
N ASN A 59 -11.61 17.93 21.66
CA ASN A 59 -11.92 19.17 20.94
C ASN A 59 -12.00 18.86 19.43
N GLY A 60 -13.20 18.54 18.99
CA GLY A 60 -13.67 18.85 17.64
C GLY A 60 -13.35 17.90 16.49
N ASP A 61 -12.90 16.64 16.69
CA ASP A 61 -12.93 15.65 15.60
C ASP A 61 -13.38 14.29 16.14
N VAL A 62 -14.68 14.05 16.03
CA VAL A 62 -15.31 12.75 16.31
C VAL A 62 -15.15 11.91 15.04
N SER A 63 -14.04 11.22 14.89
CA SER A 63 -13.94 10.09 13.97
C SER A 63 -12.92 9.06 14.42
N LEU A 64 -13.36 7.85 14.66
CA LEU A 64 -12.63 6.59 14.69
C LEU A 64 -11.95 6.07 15.96
N SER A 65 -12.21 6.52 17.18
CA SER A 65 -11.56 5.92 18.36
C SER A 65 -12.45 5.20 19.37
N SER A 66 -13.73 4.96 19.08
CA SER A 66 -14.65 4.32 20.05
C SER A 66 -14.52 2.78 20.17
N SER A 67 -13.49 2.14 19.62
CA SER A 67 -13.35 0.67 19.67
C SER A 67 -12.03 0.14 20.27
N LEU A 68 -11.09 0.98 20.74
CA LEU A 68 -9.77 0.54 21.20
C LEU A 68 -9.35 1.06 22.60
N GLY A 69 -10.05 1.97 23.22
CA GLY A 69 -9.75 2.43 24.57
C GLY A 69 -10.21 1.38 25.61
N ASN A 70 -9.29 0.64 26.20
CA ASN A 70 -9.56 -0.31 27.28
C ASN A 70 -9.40 0.42 28.62
N THR A 71 -10.47 1.00 29.14
CA THR A 71 -10.50 1.80 30.37
C THR A 71 -10.05 1.04 31.63
N ASP A 72 -9.89 -0.29 31.55
CA ASP A 72 -9.55 -1.17 32.69
C ASP A 72 -8.12 -1.74 32.60
N CYS A 73 -7.18 -1.04 31.93
CA CYS A 73 -5.84 -1.57 31.70
C CYS A 73 -4.75 -0.68 32.30
N HIS A 74 -3.84 -1.29 33.06
CA HIS A 74 -2.62 -0.64 33.57
C HIS A 74 -1.55 -0.58 32.50
N LEU A 75 -0.76 0.49 32.44
CA LEU A 75 0.33 0.66 31.50
C LEU A 75 1.70 0.62 32.17
N ALA A 76 2.64 -0.08 31.53
CA ALA A 76 4.08 0.05 31.80
C ALA A 76 4.75 0.66 30.54
N VAL A 77 5.25 1.89 30.68
CA VAL A 77 5.81 2.64 29.54
C VAL A 77 7.33 2.67 29.66
N VAL A 78 8.01 1.92 28.79
CA VAL A 78 9.48 1.85 28.74
C VAL A 78 10.03 2.94 27.81
N VAL A 79 11.02 3.71 28.29
CA VAL A 79 11.52 4.89 27.60
C VAL A 79 13.00 4.77 27.31
N SER A 80 13.43 5.04 26.07
CA SER A 80 14.83 5.15 25.67
C SER A 80 15.38 6.54 25.94
N ALA A 81 16.72 6.70 25.88
CA ALA A 81 17.37 8.02 25.91
C ALA A 81 16.92 8.92 24.75
N MET A 82 17.01 10.23 24.94
CA MET A 82 16.68 11.22 23.92
C MET A 82 17.50 11.00 22.63
N GLY A 83 16.80 10.79 21.52
CA GLY A 83 17.36 10.62 20.19
C GLY A 83 17.75 11.94 19.50
N GLY A 84 17.61 11.95 18.17
CA GLY A 84 17.97 13.09 17.32
C GLY A 84 19.44 13.07 16.89
N LYS A 85 19.91 14.15 16.27
CA LYS A 85 21.32 14.29 15.83
C LYS A 85 21.97 15.46 16.56
N PRO A 86 22.96 15.22 17.44
CA PRO A 86 23.46 13.92 17.92
C PRO A 86 22.53 13.27 18.97
N LYS A 87 22.61 11.94 19.15
CA LYS A 87 21.88 11.22 20.21
C LYS A 87 22.54 11.40 21.56
N VAL A 88 21.76 11.43 22.63
CA VAL A 88 22.29 11.56 24.01
C VAL A 88 23.21 10.37 24.36
N THR A 89 22.82 9.15 24.03
CA THR A 89 23.64 7.96 24.26
C THR A 89 24.98 8.02 23.54
N ASP A 90 25.01 8.51 22.27
CA ASP A 90 26.25 8.65 21.49
C ASP A 90 27.17 9.71 22.14
N LEU A 91 26.62 10.86 22.54
CA LEU A 91 27.39 11.90 23.25
C LEU A 91 28.01 11.43 24.55
N LEU A 92 27.25 10.65 25.36
CA LEU A 92 27.75 10.06 26.60
C LEU A 92 28.87 9.05 26.35
N LEU A 93 28.73 8.17 25.35
CA LEU A 93 29.75 7.20 24.95
C LEU A 93 31.00 7.89 24.37
N ASP A 94 30.84 8.93 23.57
CA ASP A 94 31.96 9.68 23.00
C ASP A 94 32.69 10.46 24.09
N SER A 95 32.00 10.97 25.12
CA SER A 95 32.65 11.59 26.27
C SER A 95 33.61 10.66 27.00
N VAL A 96 33.26 9.35 27.15
CA VAL A 96 34.12 8.32 27.72
C VAL A 96 35.34 8.06 26.84
N LYS A 97 35.16 7.97 25.52
CA LYS A 97 36.26 7.77 24.55
C LYS A 97 37.24 8.95 24.56
N HIS A 98 36.73 10.18 24.59
CA HIS A 98 37.56 11.40 24.67
C HIS A 98 38.32 11.48 25.98
N ALA A 99 37.69 11.12 27.10
CA ALA A 99 38.34 11.03 28.38
C ALA A 99 39.51 10.02 28.38
N ALA A 100 39.34 8.84 27.81
CA ALA A 100 40.40 7.81 27.71
C ALA A 100 41.58 8.32 26.85
N LYS A 101 41.32 9.15 25.83
CA LYS A 101 42.33 9.81 25.00
C LYS A 101 42.95 11.06 25.62
N ARG A 102 42.39 11.56 26.73
CA ARG A 102 42.71 12.86 27.37
C ARG A 102 42.38 14.07 26.51
N ASP A 103 41.39 13.96 25.65
CA ASP A 103 40.90 15.03 24.79
C ASP A 103 39.84 15.86 25.58
N GLN A 104 40.28 16.78 26.44
CA GLN A 104 39.39 17.47 27.40
C GLN A 104 38.33 18.34 26.70
N ALA A 105 38.69 19.12 25.67
CA ALA A 105 37.75 20.01 25.02
C ALA A 105 36.57 19.31 24.34
N PRO A 106 36.74 18.25 23.52
CA PRO A 106 35.63 17.45 22.95
C PRO A 106 34.81 16.72 24.04
N GLN A 107 35.48 16.28 25.14
CA GLN A 107 34.77 15.66 26.27
C GLN A 107 33.79 16.66 26.92
N GLU A 108 34.25 17.87 27.25
CA GLU A 108 33.41 18.93 27.85
C GLU A 108 32.30 19.38 26.89
N GLU A 109 32.58 19.46 25.60
CA GLU A 109 31.57 19.77 24.56
C GLU A 109 30.44 18.74 24.58
N CYS A 110 30.74 17.44 24.62
CA CYS A 110 29.72 16.37 24.68
C CYS A 110 28.81 16.57 25.91
N ILE A 111 29.38 16.81 27.11
CA ILE A 111 28.61 17.03 28.34
C ILE A 111 27.74 18.28 28.24
N THR A 112 28.28 19.37 27.70
CA THR A 112 27.55 20.63 27.50
C THR A 112 26.37 20.46 26.53
N LEU A 113 26.57 19.70 25.47
CA LEU A 113 25.51 19.38 24.49
C LEU A 113 24.37 18.55 25.13
N VAL A 114 24.72 17.58 25.96
CA VAL A 114 23.73 16.77 26.70
C VAL A 114 22.89 17.67 27.62
N LEU A 115 23.55 18.52 28.42
CA LEU A 115 22.85 19.46 29.33
C LEU A 115 21.92 20.43 28.56
N ARG A 116 22.43 21.03 27.48
CA ARG A 116 21.64 21.94 26.66
C ARG A 116 20.39 21.28 26.06
N LYS A 117 20.49 20.06 25.52
CA LYS A 117 19.33 19.34 24.99
C LYS A 117 18.24 19.12 26.06
N HIS A 118 18.63 18.80 27.28
CA HIS A 118 17.67 18.59 28.37
C HIS A 118 17.06 19.91 28.82
N ASP A 119 17.86 20.98 28.97
CA ASP A 119 17.36 22.29 29.37
C ASP A 119 16.38 22.89 28.35
N GLU A 120 16.71 22.81 27.04
CA GLU A 120 15.79 23.23 25.96
C GLU A 120 14.47 22.46 26.03
N CYS A 121 14.54 21.12 26.18
CA CYS A 121 13.37 20.27 26.27
C CYS A 121 12.51 20.58 27.48
N LEU A 122 13.10 20.66 28.68
CA LEU A 122 12.42 20.97 29.92
C LEU A 122 11.83 22.40 29.93
N GLY A 123 12.52 23.38 29.32
CA GLY A 123 12.04 24.75 29.17
C GLY A 123 10.73 24.85 28.41
N ILE A 124 10.53 23.98 27.39
CA ILE A 124 9.28 23.94 26.62
C ILE A 124 8.20 23.14 27.37
N LEU A 125 8.52 21.97 27.92
CA LEU A 125 7.55 21.06 28.55
C LEU A 125 6.96 21.59 29.86
N PHE A 126 7.75 22.35 30.64
CA PHE A 126 7.39 22.84 31.97
C PHE A 126 7.49 24.36 32.06
N GLN A 127 7.16 25.06 30.99
CA GLN A 127 7.17 26.53 30.96
C GLN A 127 6.26 27.16 32.03
N ASP A 128 5.15 26.51 32.33
CA ASP A 128 4.12 26.89 33.31
C ASP A 128 4.38 26.30 34.72
N GLU A 129 5.38 25.42 34.91
CA GLU A 129 5.77 24.80 36.19
C GLU A 129 7.27 24.90 36.44
N PRO A 130 7.80 26.09 36.78
CA PRO A 130 9.25 26.32 36.95
C PRO A 130 9.87 25.46 38.06
N GLU A 131 9.14 25.15 39.13
CA GLU A 131 9.64 24.31 40.23
C GLU A 131 9.90 22.88 39.77
N THR A 132 9.00 22.29 38.98
CA THR A 132 9.16 20.96 38.40
C THR A 132 10.32 20.94 37.39
N ARG A 133 10.43 21.97 36.55
CA ARG A 133 11.54 22.18 35.62
C ARG A 133 12.89 22.20 36.33
N ASP A 134 13.02 23.07 37.31
CA ASP A 134 14.29 23.29 38.03
C ASP A 134 14.70 22.05 38.83
N LYS A 135 13.75 21.32 39.37
CA LYS A 135 13.99 20.02 40.03
C LYS A 135 14.56 19.00 39.07
N LEU A 136 13.93 18.83 37.90
CA LEU A 136 14.38 17.84 36.90
C LEU A 136 15.75 18.25 36.32
N LEU A 137 15.93 19.51 35.98
CA LEU A 137 17.21 20.03 35.50
C LEU A 137 18.33 19.85 36.53
N GLY A 138 18.02 20.11 37.83
CA GLY A 138 18.96 19.89 38.94
C GLY A 138 19.41 18.42 39.04
N ILE A 139 18.54 17.47 38.80
CA ILE A 139 18.89 16.02 38.74
C ILE A 139 19.89 15.78 37.61
N VAL A 140 19.58 16.26 36.40
CA VAL A 140 20.48 16.12 35.23
C VAL A 140 21.84 16.73 35.48
N GLN A 141 21.89 17.93 36.08
CA GLN A 141 23.13 18.61 36.41
C GLN A 141 23.97 17.85 37.45
N GLN A 142 23.32 17.35 38.51
CA GLN A 142 23.99 16.53 39.53
C GLN A 142 24.57 15.23 38.95
N ASP A 143 23.80 14.54 38.11
CA ASP A 143 24.26 13.31 37.48
C ASP A 143 25.41 13.57 36.51
N LEU A 144 25.35 14.66 35.72
CA LEU A 144 26.45 15.08 34.84
C LEU A 144 27.72 15.46 35.61
N ALA A 145 27.59 16.03 36.83
CA ALA A 145 28.73 16.27 37.71
C ALA A 145 29.38 14.92 38.15
N ASN A 146 28.54 13.95 38.53
CA ASN A 146 29.00 12.61 38.86
C ASN A 146 29.68 11.94 37.66
N VAL A 147 29.09 12.05 36.44
CA VAL A 147 29.70 11.53 35.20
C VAL A 147 31.06 12.22 34.96
N SER A 148 31.17 13.55 35.16
CA SER A 148 32.43 14.27 34.98
C SER A 148 33.54 13.76 35.93
N ASP A 149 33.22 13.38 37.17
CA ASP A 149 34.17 12.80 38.11
C ASP A 149 34.61 11.38 37.68
N ILE A 150 33.68 10.58 37.15
CA ILE A 150 34.01 9.30 36.53
C ILE A 150 34.96 9.50 35.34
N LEU A 151 34.68 10.45 34.45
CA LEU A 151 35.50 10.75 33.27
C LEU A 151 36.92 11.23 33.64
N LYS A 152 37.07 11.99 34.72
CA LYS A 152 38.38 12.32 35.26
C LYS A 152 39.17 11.08 35.63
N THR A 153 38.52 10.11 36.29
CA THR A 153 39.14 8.82 36.64
C THR A 153 39.55 8.03 35.39
N VAL A 154 38.69 7.95 34.36
CA VAL A 154 39.01 7.32 33.08
C VAL A 154 40.22 7.99 32.40
N SER A 155 40.28 9.34 32.42
CA SER A 155 41.40 10.10 31.87
C SER A 155 42.71 9.83 32.58
N LEU A 156 42.70 9.62 33.89
CA LEU A 156 43.88 9.23 34.66
C LEU A 156 44.36 7.80 34.34
N MET A 157 43.42 6.89 34.25
CA MET A 157 43.71 5.43 34.00
C MET A 157 44.08 5.17 32.53
N LYS A 158 43.71 6.04 31.59
CA LYS A 158 43.80 5.84 30.10
C LYS A 158 43.18 4.52 29.64
N TRP A 159 42.16 4.09 30.31
CA TRP A 159 41.51 2.84 30.00
C TRP A 159 40.00 3.00 29.97
N GLU A 160 39.41 2.56 28.87
CA GLU A 160 37.98 2.56 28.61
C GLU A 160 37.38 1.23 29.06
N ALA A 161 37.01 1.11 30.33
CA ALA A 161 36.37 -0.08 30.86
C ALA A 161 34.92 -0.17 30.33
N GLU A 162 34.50 -1.33 29.86
CA GLU A 162 33.15 -1.57 29.34
C GLU A 162 32.07 -1.22 30.37
N ARG A 163 32.27 -1.59 31.64
CA ARG A 163 31.33 -1.21 32.71
C ARG A 163 31.16 0.30 32.92
N ILE A 164 32.19 1.09 32.68
CA ILE A 164 32.09 2.55 32.77
C ILE A 164 31.26 3.09 31.62
N ARG A 165 31.45 2.56 30.40
CA ARG A 165 30.63 2.92 29.23
C ARG A 165 29.17 2.61 29.49
N GLU A 166 28.87 1.44 30.03
CA GLU A 166 27.51 1.02 30.36
C GLU A 166 26.87 1.92 31.42
N LEU A 167 27.57 2.20 32.51
CA LEU A 167 27.09 3.08 33.56
C LEU A 167 26.77 4.49 33.02
N VAL A 168 27.69 5.07 32.28
CA VAL A 168 27.56 6.45 31.76
C VAL A 168 26.46 6.54 30.71
N SER A 169 26.38 5.56 29.80
CA SER A 169 25.34 5.57 28.75
C SER A 169 23.93 5.41 29.30
N GLY A 170 23.75 4.72 30.42
CA GLY A 170 22.45 4.46 31.02
C GLY A 170 21.74 5.68 31.63
N PHE A 171 22.44 6.76 31.91
CA PHE A 171 21.82 7.96 32.47
C PHE A 171 20.80 8.60 31.54
N GLY A 172 20.99 8.52 30.20
CA GLY A 172 20.07 9.08 29.22
C GLY A 172 18.66 8.52 29.34
N GLU A 173 18.52 7.21 29.60
CA GLU A 173 17.23 6.55 29.80
C GLU A 173 16.59 6.97 31.12
N VAL A 174 17.37 7.14 32.19
CA VAL A 174 16.87 7.58 33.50
C VAL A 174 16.24 8.96 33.38
N TRP A 175 16.92 9.91 32.75
CA TRP A 175 16.41 11.28 32.59
C TRP A 175 15.15 11.31 31.72
N SER A 176 15.14 10.58 30.57
CA SER A 176 13.98 10.53 29.69
C SER A 176 12.75 9.96 30.39
N ALA A 177 12.91 8.90 31.18
CA ALA A 177 11.80 8.30 31.92
C ALA A 177 11.27 9.23 33.02
N GLN A 178 12.13 9.94 33.74
CA GLN A 178 11.73 10.95 34.74
C GLN A 178 10.97 12.12 34.10
N ILE A 179 11.43 12.61 32.94
CA ILE A 179 10.76 13.69 32.19
C ILE A 179 9.37 13.24 31.75
N LEU A 180 9.23 12.06 31.17
CA LEU A 180 7.93 11.55 30.71
C LEU A 180 6.98 11.29 31.89
N ALA A 181 7.46 10.73 33.00
CA ALA A 181 6.66 10.52 34.21
C ALA A 181 6.11 11.83 34.77
N ALA A 182 6.97 12.86 34.92
CA ALA A 182 6.56 14.16 35.38
C ALA A 182 5.56 14.84 34.40
N LEU A 183 5.77 14.71 33.09
CA LEU A 183 4.88 15.26 32.08
C LEU A 183 3.47 14.64 32.14
N LEU A 184 3.39 13.31 32.19
CA LEU A 184 2.12 12.58 32.27
C LEU A 184 1.39 12.90 33.58
N GLN A 185 2.09 12.94 34.73
CA GLN A 185 1.50 13.29 36.02
C GLN A 185 0.98 14.73 36.04
N LYS A 186 1.74 15.69 35.45
CA LYS A 186 1.29 17.08 35.28
C LYS A 186 -0.04 17.13 34.51
N ARG A 187 -0.10 16.44 33.37
CA ARG A 187 -1.29 16.43 32.50
C ARG A 187 -2.49 15.76 33.18
N SER A 188 -2.28 14.65 33.92
CA SER A 188 -3.30 14.01 34.73
C SER A 188 -3.87 14.95 35.80
N ASN A 189 -3.01 15.61 36.56
CA ASN A 189 -3.40 16.59 37.60
C ASN A 189 -4.18 17.80 37.03
N GLN A 190 -3.78 18.30 35.86
CA GLN A 190 -4.47 19.43 35.19
C GLN A 190 -5.89 19.04 34.78
N ARG A 191 -6.12 17.81 34.35
CA ARG A 191 -7.45 17.29 34.01
C ARG A 191 -8.33 17.13 35.26
N ALA A 192 -7.83 16.47 36.28
CA ALA A 192 -8.56 16.30 37.52
C ALA A 192 -9.03 17.64 38.10
N ASN A 193 -8.24 18.70 37.96
CA ASN A 193 -8.60 20.04 38.39
C ASN A 193 -9.68 20.71 37.49
N LYS A 194 -9.63 20.50 36.16
CA LYS A 194 -10.65 21.02 35.23
C LYS A 194 -12.01 20.38 35.50
N VAL A 195 -12.05 19.08 35.75
CA VAL A 195 -13.29 18.34 36.03
C VAL A 195 -13.93 18.79 37.33
N LYS A 196 -13.16 18.98 38.39
CA LYS A 196 -13.68 19.52 39.67
C LYS A 196 -14.35 20.91 39.49
N VAL A 197 -13.92 21.73 38.53
CA VAL A 197 -14.51 23.02 38.21
C VAL A 197 -15.82 22.90 37.42
N VAL A 198 -15.93 21.91 36.54
CA VAL A 198 -17.13 21.71 35.70
C VAL A 198 -18.23 20.99 36.46
N SER A 199 -17.89 20.05 37.35
CA SER A 199 -18.87 19.28 38.11
C SER A 199 -19.60 20.04 39.22
N ALA A 200 -19.17 21.26 39.56
CA ALA A 200 -19.84 22.17 40.52
C ALA A 200 -21.13 22.77 39.93
N ASP A 201 -21.28 22.81 38.60
CA ASP A 201 -22.38 23.48 37.90
C ASP A 201 -23.30 22.56 37.08
N ALA A 202 -22.99 21.26 36.94
CA ALA A 202 -23.79 20.31 36.15
C ALA A 202 -24.16 19.06 37.00
N LEU A 203 -25.37 19.01 37.50
CA LEU A 203 -25.96 17.85 38.13
C LEU A 203 -26.27 16.75 37.07
N GLN A 204 -25.81 15.53 37.38
CA GLN A 204 -26.29 14.27 36.81
C GLN A 204 -25.87 13.90 35.37
N ASP A 205 -24.65 13.32 35.29
CA ASP A 205 -24.51 12.00 34.66
C ASP A 205 -23.23 11.37 35.19
N LEU A 206 -23.37 10.30 35.95
CA LEU A 206 -22.29 9.56 36.60
C LEU A 206 -21.46 8.79 35.58
N VAL A 207 -20.36 9.36 35.11
CA VAL A 207 -19.19 8.58 34.70
C VAL A 207 -18.22 8.64 35.87
N SER A 208 -17.95 7.54 36.53
CA SER A 208 -16.95 7.41 37.59
C SER A 208 -15.57 7.71 36.96
N GLU A 209 -15.04 8.92 37.21
CA GLU A 209 -13.72 9.30 36.67
C GLU A 209 -12.64 8.56 37.42
N VAL A 210 -11.92 7.69 36.70
CA VAL A 210 -10.73 7.01 37.19
C VAL A 210 -9.55 7.99 37.17
N HIS A 211 -8.90 8.18 38.32
CA HIS A 211 -7.68 9.00 38.39
C HIS A 211 -6.46 8.16 38.03
N HIS A 212 -5.62 8.64 37.10
CA HIS A 212 -4.41 7.96 36.63
C HIS A 212 -3.16 8.54 37.30
N ASP A 213 -2.42 7.71 38.05
CA ASP A 213 -1.15 8.07 38.68
C ASP A 213 0.02 7.41 37.94
N PHE A 214 1.00 8.22 37.52
CA PHE A 214 2.18 7.80 36.76
C PHE A 214 3.43 7.81 37.65
N VAL A 215 3.97 6.64 37.94
CA VAL A 215 5.12 6.44 38.84
C VAL A 215 6.38 6.11 38.05
N PHE A 216 7.46 6.88 38.29
CA PHE A 216 8.77 6.57 37.73
C PHE A 216 9.34 5.28 38.37
N LEU A 217 9.81 4.36 37.51
CA LEU A 217 10.44 3.10 37.90
C LEU A 217 11.81 2.94 37.25
N ASP A 218 12.87 2.97 38.06
CA ASP A 218 14.21 2.63 37.62
C ASP A 218 14.31 1.10 37.45
N ALA A 219 14.52 0.62 36.22
CA ALA A 219 14.59 -0.80 35.91
C ALA A 219 15.72 -1.53 36.64
N ARG A 220 16.79 -0.86 37.08
CA ARG A 220 17.85 -1.42 37.92
C ARG A 220 17.35 -1.94 39.26
N ARG A 221 16.21 -1.45 39.76
CA ARG A 221 15.56 -1.94 40.99
C ARG A 221 14.77 -3.23 40.80
N VAL A 222 14.47 -3.59 39.54
CA VAL A 222 13.59 -4.72 39.21
C VAL A 222 14.30 -5.77 38.36
N ILE A 223 14.90 -5.36 37.23
CA ILE A 223 15.52 -6.32 36.31
C ILE A 223 16.90 -6.73 36.82
N THR A 224 17.05 -8.06 37.13
CA THR A 224 18.31 -8.65 37.52
C THR A 224 18.81 -9.58 36.43
N ILE A 225 20.10 -9.46 36.05
CA ILE A 225 20.77 -10.33 35.10
C ILE A 225 21.93 -11.06 35.74
N ASP A 226 22.18 -12.29 35.30
CA ASP A 226 23.35 -13.06 35.63
C ASP A 226 24.45 -12.77 34.60
N GLU A 227 25.60 -12.28 35.08
CA GLU A 227 26.76 -11.92 34.25
C GLU A 227 27.80 -13.04 34.19
N ASP A 228 27.44 -14.30 34.47
CA ASP A 228 28.42 -15.39 34.43
C ASP A 228 29.09 -15.47 33.05
N GLU A 229 30.42 -15.50 33.01
CA GLU A 229 31.27 -15.45 31.80
C GLU A 229 30.93 -16.54 30.75
N ALA A 230 30.25 -17.62 31.16
CA ALA A 230 29.80 -18.69 30.29
C ALA A 230 28.59 -18.33 29.40
N VAL A 231 27.84 -17.25 29.71
CA VAL A 231 26.68 -16.80 28.98
C VAL A 231 27.01 -15.42 28.40
N GLN A 232 27.44 -15.39 27.15
CA GLN A 232 27.95 -14.18 26.46
C GLN A 232 27.04 -12.93 26.51
N ASP A 233 25.84 -13.00 27.07
CA ASP A 233 24.82 -11.94 27.01
C ASP A 233 23.97 -11.72 28.28
N GLY A 234 24.33 -12.25 29.43
CA GLY A 234 23.60 -12.08 30.69
C GLY A 234 22.16 -12.63 30.66
N ALA A 235 21.87 -13.70 31.32
CA ALA A 235 20.54 -14.26 31.44
C ALA A 235 19.71 -13.48 32.46
N VAL A 236 18.44 -13.19 32.16
CA VAL A 236 17.53 -12.59 33.15
C VAL A 236 17.22 -13.60 34.26
N VAL A 237 17.40 -13.18 35.52
CA VAL A 237 17.02 -13.96 36.71
C VAL A 237 15.54 -13.70 37.01
N TRP A 238 14.67 -14.52 36.42
CA TRP A 238 13.22 -14.26 36.37
C TRP A 238 12.57 -14.22 37.75
N ASP A 239 12.83 -15.20 38.64
CA ASP A 239 12.21 -15.29 39.95
C ASP A 239 12.64 -14.13 40.87
N GLU A 240 13.86 -13.68 40.78
CA GLU A 240 14.35 -12.54 41.55
C GLU A 240 13.77 -11.24 41.03
N SER A 241 13.73 -11.07 39.69
CA SER A 241 13.15 -9.90 39.04
C SER A 241 11.64 -9.74 39.35
N LEU A 242 10.91 -10.86 39.36
CA LEU A 242 9.49 -10.86 39.72
C LEU A 242 9.28 -10.43 41.18
N ARG A 243 10.02 -11.04 42.15
CA ARG A 243 9.92 -10.65 43.56
C ARG A 243 10.24 -9.19 43.81
N LYS A 244 11.25 -8.65 43.09
CA LYS A 244 11.60 -7.23 43.18
C LYS A 244 10.46 -6.34 42.60
N LEU A 245 9.84 -6.73 41.48
CA LEU A 245 8.72 -6.01 40.89
C LEU A 245 7.50 -6.01 41.84
N GLU A 246 7.16 -7.16 42.43
CA GLU A 246 6.07 -7.27 43.41
C GLU A 246 6.28 -6.35 44.60
N SER A 247 7.52 -6.31 45.15
CA SER A 247 7.86 -5.42 46.26
C SER A 247 7.72 -3.95 45.88
N VAL A 248 8.20 -3.55 44.71
CA VAL A 248 8.07 -2.15 44.20
C VAL A 248 6.62 -1.80 43.96
N PHE A 249 5.82 -2.69 43.39
CA PHE A 249 4.40 -2.48 43.15
C PHE A 249 3.64 -2.26 44.47
N GLN A 250 3.89 -3.11 45.46
CA GLN A 250 3.27 -2.99 46.77
C GLN A 250 3.65 -1.66 47.44
N GLN A 251 4.94 -1.29 47.40
CA GLN A 251 5.41 0.00 47.93
C GLN A 251 4.72 1.17 47.26
N ALA A 252 4.63 1.18 45.92
CA ALA A 252 3.97 2.24 45.17
C ALA A 252 2.48 2.36 45.55
N LYS A 253 1.81 1.22 45.74
CA LYS A 253 0.40 1.19 46.15
C LYS A 253 0.20 1.73 47.55
N GLU A 254 1.07 1.40 48.51
CA GLU A 254 1.04 1.93 49.88
C GLU A 254 1.31 3.46 49.91
N GLU A 255 2.27 3.95 49.12
CA GLU A 255 2.56 5.39 49.01
C GLU A 255 1.39 6.18 48.42
N LEU A 256 0.67 5.60 47.46
CA LEU A 256 -0.54 6.21 46.89
C LEU A 256 -1.67 6.24 47.91
N GLN A 257 -1.88 5.14 48.68
CA GLN A 257 -2.89 5.09 49.74
C GLN A 257 -2.57 6.07 50.88
N ALA A 258 -1.31 6.22 51.27
CA ALA A 258 -0.89 7.16 52.30
C ALA A 258 -1.11 8.64 51.94
N LYS A 259 -1.07 8.95 50.63
CA LYS A 259 -1.36 10.29 50.10
C LYS A 259 -2.85 10.60 50.02
N GLN A 260 -3.72 9.59 50.16
CA GLN A 260 -5.17 9.75 50.21
C GLN A 260 -5.58 10.06 51.65
N GLY A 261 -5.96 11.33 51.95
CA GLY A 261 -6.76 11.61 53.10
C GLY A 261 -8.10 10.92 52.96
N SER A 262 -8.67 10.40 54.05
CA SER A 262 -9.79 9.47 54.25
C SER A 262 -11.18 9.88 53.67
N SER A 263 -11.28 10.61 52.57
CA SER A 263 -12.57 11.12 52.08
C SER A 263 -12.81 11.11 50.57
N ASP A 264 -11.93 10.50 49.73
CA ASP A 264 -12.13 10.47 48.26
C ASP A 264 -12.24 9.01 47.80
N ASP A 265 -13.50 8.57 47.45
CA ASP A 265 -13.84 7.24 46.94
C ASP A 265 -13.44 7.03 45.42
N THR A 266 -12.58 7.88 44.84
CA THR A 266 -12.16 7.76 43.45
C THR A 266 -11.18 6.61 43.29
N GLU A 267 -11.49 5.66 42.40
CA GLU A 267 -10.62 4.56 42.04
C GLU A 267 -9.38 5.10 41.29
N LYS A 268 -8.17 4.78 41.81
CA LYS A 268 -6.92 5.25 41.21
C LYS A 268 -6.22 4.12 40.48
N MET A 269 -5.90 4.36 39.19
CA MET A 269 -5.11 3.43 38.38
C MET A 269 -3.62 3.82 38.39
N LEU A 270 -2.78 2.85 38.73
CA LEU A 270 -1.33 2.98 38.78
C LEU A 270 -0.68 2.60 37.47
N HIS A 271 0.16 3.48 36.91
CA HIS A 271 0.96 3.23 35.72
C HIS A 271 2.44 3.40 36.02
N PHE A 272 3.31 2.56 35.38
CA PHE A 272 4.76 2.68 35.53
C PHE A 272 5.40 3.34 34.31
N ILE A 273 6.30 4.29 34.54
CA ILE A 273 7.21 4.84 33.54
C ILE A 273 8.59 4.30 33.82
N VAL A 274 9.04 3.36 33.02
CA VAL A 274 10.19 2.48 33.26
C VAL A 274 11.38 2.92 32.43
N THR A 275 12.57 2.93 33.02
CA THR A 275 13.81 3.15 32.28
C THR A 275 14.08 1.96 31.34
N GLY A 276 14.38 2.23 30.07
CA GLY A 276 14.86 1.21 29.15
C GLY A 276 16.34 0.90 29.35
N TYR A 277 16.86 -0.14 28.67
CA TYR A 277 18.27 -0.46 28.52
C TYR A 277 19.06 -0.85 29.79
N VAL A 278 18.76 -0.30 30.95
CA VAL A 278 19.48 -0.52 32.19
C VAL A 278 18.91 -1.66 33.02
N ALA A 279 19.78 -2.34 33.76
CA ALA A 279 19.48 -3.44 34.68
C ALA A 279 20.47 -3.45 35.85
N SER A 280 20.36 -4.39 36.78
CA SER A 280 21.37 -4.68 37.76
C SER A 280 21.81 -6.14 37.66
N ASN A 281 23.05 -6.44 38.05
CA ASN A 281 23.46 -7.83 38.19
C ASN A 281 23.03 -8.42 39.56
N THR A 282 23.32 -9.70 39.82
CA THR A 282 22.99 -10.42 41.07
C THR A 282 23.62 -9.79 42.30
N HIS A 283 24.68 -9.01 42.17
CA HIS A 283 25.34 -8.25 43.22
C HIS A 283 24.82 -6.84 43.43
N GLY A 284 23.75 -6.45 42.70
CA GLY A 284 23.18 -5.10 42.76
C GLY A 284 23.97 -4.03 42.03
N VAL A 285 24.97 -4.38 41.23
CA VAL A 285 25.75 -3.45 40.42
C VAL A 285 25.03 -3.11 39.14
N ALA A 286 24.96 -1.83 38.82
CA ALA A 286 24.33 -1.35 37.57
C ALA A 286 25.05 -1.89 36.34
N CYS A 287 24.26 -2.37 35.40
CA CYS A 287 24.70 -2.89 34.11
C CYS A 287 23.67 -2.57 33.00
N THR A 288 23.93 -2.98 31.77
CA THR A 288 23.05 -2.74 30.65
C THR A 288 22.62 -4.03 29.93
N LEU A 289 21.48 -3.99 29.25
CA LEU A 289 20.95 -5.08 28.44
C LEU A 289 21.57 -5.15 27.04
N LYS A 290 22.69 -4.45 26.83
CA LYS A 290 23.43 -4.37 25.55
C LYS A 290 22.59 -3.81 24.40
N ARG A 291 22.86 -4.29 23.17
CA ARG A 291 22.21 -3.80 21.96
C ARG A 291 20.70 -4.01 22.00
N ASP A 292 19.95 -2.99 21.55
CA ASP A 292 18.47 -2.94 21.53
C ASP A 292 17.82 -3.17 22.92
N GLY A 293 18.57 -2.80 23.99
CA GLY A 293 18.23 -3.07 25.37
C GLY A 293 16.89 -2.48 25.83
N SER A 294 16.44 -1.34 25.29
CA SER A 294 15.14 -0.75 25.66
C SER A 294 13.96 -1.58 25.13
N ASP A 295 14.08 -2.19 23.92
CA ASP A 295 13.08 -3.12 23.39
C ASP A 295 13.07 -4.41 24.23
N TYR A 296 14.27 -4.87 24.65
CA TYR A 296 14.40 -6.02 25.52
C TYR A 296 13.83 -5.75 26.91
N SER A 297 14.04 -4.54 27.50
CA SER A 297 13.39 -4.14 28.76
C SER A 297 11.86 -4.22 28.66
N ALA A 298 11.28 -3.77 27.53
CA ALA A 298 9.84 -3.85 27.32
C ALA A 298 9.33 -5.29 27.26
N ALA A 299 10.06 -6.18 26.60
CA ALA A 299 9.71 -7.60 26.56
C ALA A 299 9.86 -8.29 27.93
N ILE A 300 10.90 -7.96 28.70
CA ILE A 300 11.07 -8.44 30.07
C ILE A 300 9.91 -7.96 30.96
N MET A 301 9.60 -6.67 30.93
CA MET A 301 8.46 -6.13 31.69
C MET A 301 7.14 -6.77 31.25
N GLY A 302 6.96 -6.98 29.94
CA GLY A 302 5.79 -7.68 29.41
C GLY A 302 5.61 -9.07 30.02
N ARG A 303 6.68 -9.85 30.12
CA ARG A 303 6.64 -11.19 30.74
C ARG A 303 6.45 -11.13 32.25
N LEU A 304 7.13 -10.25 32.96
CA LEU A 304 6.99 -10.09 34.40
C LEU A 304 5.58 -9.66 34.82
N LEU A 305 4.96 -8.76 34.04
CA LEU A 305 3.59 -8.26 34.27
C LEU A 305 2.51 -9.16 33.64
N GLN A 306 2.88 -10.21 32.90
CA GLN A 306 1.96 -11.02 32.08
C GLN A 306 1.04 -10.15 31.22
N ALA A 307 1.63 -9.21 30.49
CA ALA A 307 0.91 -8.20 29.74
C ALA A 307 0.10 -8.79 28.59
N ASN A 308 -1.03 -8.15 28.26
CA ASN A 308 -1.88 -8.52 27.12
C ASN A 308 -1.20 -8.27 25.77
N SER A 309 -0.33 -7.26 25.72
CA SER A 309 0.44 -6.90 24.52
C SER A 309 1.66 -6.05 24.86
N ILE A 310 2.63 -6.07 23.95
CA ILE A 310 3.80 -5.20 23.96
C ILE A 310 3.72 -4.33 22.70
N GLN A 311 3.71 -3.00 22.84
CA GLN A 311 3.66 -2.06 21.74
C GLN A 311 4.99 -1.30 21.63
N ILE A 312 5.70 -1.48 20.53
CA ILE A 312 6.98 -0.83 20.23
C ILE A 312 6.71 0.33 19.27
N TRP A 313 6.85 1.56 19.79
CA TRP A 313 6.70 2.80 19.06
C TRP A 313 8.05 3.25 18.49
N THR A 314 8.10 3.38 17.17
CA THR A 314 9.30 3.72 16.39
C THR A 314 8.96 4.77 15.32
N ASP A 315 9.86 5.01 14.36
CA ASP A 315 9.70 5.95 13.25
C ASP A 315 9.27 5.30 11.92
N VAL A 316 8.87 4.03 11.96
CA VAL A 316 8.36 3.31 10.78
C VAL A 316 6.96 2.76 11.05
N ASP A 317 6.14 2.64 10.00
CA ASP A 317 4.74 2.20 10.12
C ASP A 317 4.58 0.71 10.48
N GLY A 318 5.66 -0.05 10.54
CA GLY A 318 5.65 -1.48 10.87
C GLY A 318 6.78 -2.24 10.21
N VAL A 319 6.68 -3.57 10.20
CA VAL A 319 7.59 -4.45 9.48
C VAL A 319 7.26 -4.40 8.00
N LEU A 320 8.22 -4.06 7.16
CA LEU A 320 8.05 -3.94 5.72
C LEU A 320 8.40 -5.26 5.00
N SER A 321 7.74 -5.52 3.87
CA SER A 321 7.99 -6.68 3.01
C SER A 321 9.38 -6.72 2.37
N ALA A 322 10.09 -5.58 2.35
CA ALA A 322 11.50 -5.42 2.00
C ALA A 322 12.03 -4.06 2.50
N ASP A 323 13.34 -3.81 2.38
CA ASP A 323 13.92 -2.49 2.67
C ASP A 323 13.39 -1.43 1.69
N PRO A 324 12.64 -0.40 2.14
CA PRO A 324 12.00 0.59 1.27
C PRO A 324 13.01 1.44 0.48
N ARG A 325 14.24 1.59 0.98
CA ARG A 325 15.32 2.32 0.28
C ARG A 325 15.78 1.59 -0.98
N ARG A 326 15.51 0.28 -1.10
CA ARG A 326 15.91 -0.58 -2.22
C ARG A 326 14.72 -1.04 -3.03
N VAL A 327 13.59 -1.25 -2.38
CA VAL A 327 12.31 -1.64 -2.95
C VAL A 327 11.27 -0.58 -2.57
N PRO A 328 11.14 0.51 -3.35
CA PRO A 328 10.19 1.59 -3.04
C PRO A 328 8.74 1.13 -2.91
N LEU A 329 8.40 -0.02 -3.51
CA LEU A 329 7.07 -0.65 -3.46
C LEU A 329 6.89 -1.61 -2.26
N ALA A 330 7.84 -1.63 -1.32
CA ALA A 330 7.70 -2.45 -0.12
C ALA A 330 6.50 -1.98 0.71
N GLN A 331 5.72 -2.94 1.22
CA GLN A 331 4.50 -2.66 1.99
C GLN A 331 4.66 -3.07 3.44
N VAL A 332 3.92 -2.41 4.31
CA VAL A 332 3.80 -2.82 5.70
C VAL A 332 3.04 -4.14 5.77
N LEU A 333 3.57 -5.07 6.52
CA LEU A 333 2.94 -6.37 6.79
C LEU A 333 2.00 -6.22 7.98
N ASP A 334 0.72 -6.54 7.80
CA ASP A 334 -0.26 -6.44 8.88
C ASP A 334 0.05 -7.44 10.01
N GLU A 335 0.47 -8.66 9.65
CA GLU A 335 0.75 -9.75 10.57
C GLU A 335 2.00 -10.54 10.16
N VAL A 336 2.84 -10.84 11.13
CA VAL A 336 4.07 -11.62 10.98
C VAL A 336 4.16 -12.64 12.11
N SER A 337 4.56 -13.87 11.82
CA SER A 337 4.81 -14.84 12.90
C SER A 337 6.12 -14.53 13.63
N TYR A 338 6.28 -15.02 14.86
CA TYR A 338 7.55 -14.89 15.57
C TYR A 338 8.72 -15.51 14.80
N ASN A 339 8.50 -16.65 14.14
CA ASN A 339 9.53 -17.30 13.33
C ASN A 339 9.94 -16.44 12.13
N GLU A 340 8.95 -15.90 11.40
CA GLU A 340 9.19 -14.99 10.28
C GLU A 340 9.92 -13.72 10.73
N ALA A 341 9.51 -13.13 11.87
CA ALA A 341 10.15 -11.94 12.42
C ALA A 341 11.62 -12.20 12.82
N MET A 342 11.93 -13.37 13.40
CA MET A 342 13.30 -13.77 13.73
C MET A 342 14.16 -13.93 12.48
N GLU A 343 13.64 -14.59 11.44
CA GLU A 343 14.34 -14.76 10.17
C GLU A 343 14.59 -13.42 9.47
N LEU A 344 13.56 -12.56 9.37
CA LEU A 344 13.68 -11.22 8.78
C LEU A 344 14.73 -10.38 9.52
N ALA A 345 14.73 -10.41 10.85
CA ALA A 345 15.68 -9.69 11.68
C ALA A 345 17.11 -10.21 11.51
N PHE A 346 17.30 -11.53 11.44
CA PHE A 346 18.60 -12.17 11.22
C PHE A 346 19.22 -11.76 9.88
N PHE A 347 18.41 -11.71 8.82
CA PHE A 347 18.84 -11.31 7.49
C PHE A 347 18.86 -9.79 7.25
N GLY A 348 18.75 -8.96 8.31
CA GLY A 348 19.03 -7.52 8.25
C GLY A 348 17.85 -6.57 8.25
N ALA A 349 16.62 -7.04 8.41
CA ALA A 349 15.48 -6.17 8.66
C ALA A 349 15.62 -5.51 10.05
N LYS A 350 15.80 -4.18 10.08
CA LYS A 350 16.14 -3.42 11.30
C LYS A 350 14.91 -3.06 12.16
N VAL A 351 13.94 -3.96 12.29
CA VAL A 351 12.69 -3.62 12.99
C VAL A 351 12.71 -4.03 14.46
N ILE A 352 13.20 -5.25 14.77
CA ILE A 352 13.28 -5.79 16.14
C ILE A 352 14.39 -6.83 16.21
N HIS A 353 15.13 -6.87 17.33
CA HIS A 353 16.19 -7.87 17.51
C HIS A 353 15.61 -9.22 17.99
N PRO A 354 16.10 -10.39 17.54
CA PRO A 354 15.60 -11.71 17.96
C PRO A 354 15.53 -11.91 19.47
N LYS A 355 16.54 -11.43 20.22
CA LYS A 355 16.55 -11.48 21.69
C LYS A 355 15.36 -10.78 22.33
N THR A 356 14.93 -9.65 21.75
CA THR A 356 13.79 -8.88 22.27
C THR A 356 12.50 -9.68 22.25
N MET A 357 12.32 -10.57 21.28
CA MET A 357 11.11 -11.40 21.16
C MET A 357 11.09 -12.57 22.14
N GLN A 358 12.25 -13.03 22.63
CA GLN A 358 12.36 -14.23 23.42
C GLN A 358 11.52 -14.24 24.71
N PRO A 359 11.46 -13.17 25.55
CA PRO A 359 10.60 -13.16 26.72
C PRO A 359 9.11 -13.30 26.39
N ALA A 360 8.65 -12.65 25.30
CA ALA A 360 7.26 -12.71 24.85
C ALA A 360 6.89 -14.10 24.30
N ILE A 361 7.81 -14.78 23.62
CA ILE A 361 7.65 -16.15 23.12
C ILE A 361 7.58 -17.14 24.28
N MET A 362 8.39 -16.94 25.34
CA MET A 362 8.49 -17.82 26.51
C MET A 362 7.36 -17.61 27.53
N SER A 363 6.50 -16.60 27.32
CA SER A 363 5.33 -16.38 28.19
C SER A 363 4.22 -17.38 27.89
N GLU A 364 3.44 -17.77 28.89
CA GLU A 364 2.28 -18.63 28.76
C GLU A 364 1.04 -17.92 29.34
N PRO A 365 0.13 -17.45 28.46
CA PRO A 365 0.13 -17.48 27.01
C PRO A 365 1.18 -16.52 26.41
N GLN A 366 1.56 -16.75 25.12
CA GLN A 366 2.52 -15.91 24.42
C GLN A 366 1.99 -14.51 24.18
N ILE A 367 2.80 -13.48 24.43
CA ILE A 367 2.37 -12.07 24.40
C ILE A 367 2.58 -11.53 22.99
N PRO A 368 1.54 -11.01 22.28
CA PRO A 368 1.70 -10.39 20.98
C PRO A 368 2.49 -9.08 21.05
N ILE A 369 3.38 -8.86 20.08
CA ILE A 369 4.16 -7.62 19.93
C ILE A 369 3.59 -6.84 18.75
N TYR A 370 3.38 -5.52 18.92
CA TYR A 370 2.94 -4.60 17.87
C TYR A 370 4.06 -3.60 17.57
N ILE A 371 4.38 -3.44 16.30
CA ILE A 371 5.30 -2.39 15.82
C ILE A 371 4.45 -1.26 15.25
N ARG A 372 4.57 -0.05 15.83
CA ARG A 372 3.72 1.10 15.48
C ARG A 372 4.57 2.37 15.30
N ASN A 373 4.04 3.30 14.49
CA ASN A 373 4.72 4.57 14.22
C ASN A 373 4.27 5.67 15.18
N THR A 374 5.23 6.27 15.90
CA THR A 374 4.98 7.42 16.79
C THR A 374 4.45 8.64 16.02
N PHE A 375 4.85 8.80 14.76
CA PHE A 375 4.47 9.94 13.90
C PHE A 375 3.17 9.68 13.11
N ASN A 376 2.67 8.44 13.11
CA ASN A 376 1.43 8.01 12.46
C ASN A 376 0.68 7.04 13.40
N ALA A 377 0.27 7.55 14.57
CA ALA A 377 -0.31 6.73 15.65
C ALA A 377 -1.67 6.08 15.29
N SER A 378 -2.41 6.65 14.33
CA SER A 378 -3.67 6.09 13.83
C SER A 378 -3.48 4.83 12.98
N PHE A 379 -2.29 4.63 12.41
CA PHE A 379 -1.99 3.44 11.63
C PHE A 379 -1.83 2.20 12.53
N ARG A 380 -2.47 1.09 12.15
CA ARG A 380 -2.54 -0.13 12.99
C ARG A 380 -1.16 -0.75 13.25
N GLY A 381 -0.21 -0.61 12.33
CA GLY A 381 1.12 -1.21 12.42
C GLY A 381 1.15 -2.71 12.11
N THR A 382 2.24 -3.38 12.51
CA THR A 382 2.44 -4.83 12.33
C THR A 382 2.23 -5.56 13.65
N ARG A 383 1.44 -6.62 13.64
CA ARG A 383 1.28 -7.57 14.75
C ARG A 383 2.22 -8.75 14.59
N ILE A 384 3.05 -9.02 15.59
CA ILE A 384 3.93 -10.20 15.68
C ILE A 384 3.36 -11.16 16.72
N PHE A 385 3.06 -12.39 16.33
CA PHE A 385 2.39 -13.37 17.19
C PHE A 385 2.63 -14.81 16.71
N THR A 386 2.19 -15.81 17.46
CA THR A 386 2.23 -17.21 16.99
C THR A 386 0.96 -17.51 16.20
N ARG A 387 1.10 -17.88 14.94
CA ARG A 387 -0.02 -18.37 14.12
C ARG A 387 -0.42 -19.77 14.56
N SER A 388 -1.71 -19.99 14.83
CA SER A 388 -2.23 -21.33 15.02
C SER A 388 -2.17 -22.12 13.69
N THR A 389 -1.80 -23.39 13.77
CA THR A 389 -1.65 -24.30 12.62
C THR A 389 -2.93 -24.45 11.76
N SER A 390 -4.11 -24.14 12.32
CA SER A 390 -5.41 -24.19 11.63
C SER A 390 -5.69 -22.98 10.72
N LEU A 391 -4.98 -21.86 10.91
CA LEU A 391 -5.16 -20.59 10.17
C LEU A 391 -3.97 -20.29 9.25
N GLN A 392 -3.24 -21.30 8.78
CA GLN A 392 -2.24 -21.10 7.73
C GLN A 392 -2.96 -20.57 6.49
N ASN A 393 -2.93 -19.26 6.32
CA ASN A 393 -3.33 -18.60 5.08
C ASN A 393 -2.41 -19.13 3.97
N LYS A 394 -2.88 -20.12 3.20
CA LYS A 394 -2.17 -20.70 2.04
C LYS A 394 -1.95 -19.67 0.92
N GLU A 395 -2.44 -18.44 1.09
CA GLU A 395 -2.44 -17.43 0.03
C GLU A 395 -1.10 -16.74 -0.19
N LYS A 396 -0.27 -16.57 0.85
CA LYS A 396 1.05 -15.91 0.72
C LYS A 396 2.16 -16.85 1.20
N ALA A 397 2.88 -17.44 0.25
CA ALA A 397 4.02 -18.33 0.54
C ALA A 397 5.15 -17.58 1.26
N VAL A 398 5.47 -16.38 0.79
CA VAL A 398 6.56 -15.55 1.28
C VAL A 398 5.97 -14.33 1.99
N CYS A 399 6.45 -14.06 3.20
CA CYS A 399 6.12 -12.91 4.02
C CYS A 399 6.92 -11.68 3.54
N GLY A 400 8.24 -11.83 3.36
CA GLY A 400 9.10 -10.72 2.97
C GLY A 400 10.43 -11.16 2.38
N PHE A 401 11.17 -10.17 1.88
CA PHE A 401 12.52 -10.31 1.34
C PHE A 401 13.49 -9.40 2.08
N THR A 402 14.68 -9.89 2.31
CA THR A 402 15.72 -9.12 2.99
C THR A 402 17.09 -9.40 2.37
N SER A 403 18.08 -8.56 2.69
CA SER A 403 19.44 -8.74 2.23
C SER A 403 20.47 -8.43 3.32
N ILE A 404 21.53 -9.23 3.37
CA ILE A 404 22.74 -8.93 4.13
C ILE A 404 23.81 -8.47 3.15
N GLU A 405 24.43 -7.34 3.45
CA GLU A 405 25.46 -6.73 2.62
C GLU A 405 26.84 -6.84 3.21
N ASN A 406 27.86 -6.39 2.43
CA ASN A 406 29.25 -6.42 2.84
C ASN A 406 29.67 -7.84 3.27
N MET A 407 29.29 -8.81 2.45
CA MET A 407 29.59 -10.22 2.63
C MET A 407 30.73 -10.64 1.73
N ALA A 408 31.45 -11.66 2.15
CA ALA A 408 32.42 -12.38 1.36
C ALA A 408 32.09 -13.86 1.34
N LEU A 409 32.38 -14.50 0.23
CA LEU A 409 32.21 -15.94 0.02
C LEU A 409 33.58 -16.59 -0.06
N ILE A 410 33.85 -17.56 0.80
CA ILE A 410 35.04 -18.41 0.77
C ILE A 410 34.64 -19.79 0.27
N ASN A 411 35.34 -20.29 -0.75
CA ASN A 411 35.18 -21.64 -1.29
C ASN A 411 36.47 -22.44 -1.05
N VAL A 412 36.37 -23.53 -0.33
CA VAL A 412 37.47 -24.51 -0.11
C VAL A 412 37.19 -25.69 -1.01
N GLU A 413 38.09 -25.98 -1.96
CA GLU A 413 37.87 -26.98 -2.99
C GLU A 413 39.07 -27.94 -3.08
N GLY A 414 38.81 -29.25 -3.19
CA GLY A 414 39.82 -30.23 -3.41
C GLY A 414 39.34 -31.67 -3.39
N SER A 415 39.85 -32.50 -4.30
CA SER A 415 39.55 -33.93 -4.39
C SER A 415 39.94 -34.74 -3.15
N GLY A 416 40.92 -34.22 -2.37
CA GLY A 416 41.36 -34.84 -1.12
C GLY A 416 40.41 -34.64 0.06
N MET A 417 39.31 -33.95 -0.09
CA MET A 417 38.27 -33.80 0.94
C MET A 417 37.24 -34.91 0.92
N ILE A 418 37.08 -35.58 -0.23
CA ILE A 418 36.03 -36.59 -0.45
C ILE A 418 36.22 -37.79 0.51
N GLY A 419 35.21 -38.07 1.32
CA GLY A 419 35.23 -39.17 2.27
C GLY A 419 36.13 -38.97 3.53
N VAL A 420 36.76 -37.79 3.68
CA VAL A 420 37.64 -37.48 4.79
C VAL A 420 36.84 -36.88 5.95
N ARG A 421 36.79 -37.60 7.06
CA ARG A 421 36.06 -37.17 8.24
C ARG A 421 36.73 -35.98 8.91
N GLY A 422 35.94 -35.01 9.39
CA GLY A 422 36.41 -33.90 10.21
C GLY A 422 36.91 -32.66 9.45
N ILE A 423 36.82 -32.58 8.11
CA ILE A 423 37.21 -31.40 7.36
C ILE A 423 36.42 -30.15 7.82
N LEU A 424 35.11 -30.25 7.93
CA LEU A 424 34.27 -29.15 8.43
C LEU A 424 34.68 -28.69 9.82
N ARG A 425 34.95 -29.62 10.75
CA ARG A 425 35.44 -29.29 12.09
C ARG A 425 36.72 -28.45 12.02
N ARG A 426 37.68 -28.83 11.19
CA ARG A 426 38.97 -28.11 11.05
C ARG A 426 38.74 -26.71 10.48
N ILE A 427 37.90 -26.57 9.44
CA ILE A 427 37.55 -25.27 8.89
C ILE A 427 36.95 -24.37 9.95
N PHE A 428 35.90 -24.84 10.66
CA PHE A 428 35.20 -23.99 11.63
C PHE A 428 36.01 -23.77 12.92
N SER A 429 36.87 -24.72 13.37
CA SER A 429 37.78 -24.48 14.48
C SER A 429 38.84 -23.42 14.15
N SER A 430 39.33 -23.36 12.92
CA SER A 430 40.26 -22.30 12.50
C SER A 430 39.60 -20.91 12.51
N LEU A 431 38.33 -20.83 12.16
CA LEU A 431 37.54 -19.58 12.20
C LEU A 431 37.17 -19.18 13.64
N GLU A 432 36.80 -20.15 14.47
CA GLU A 432 36.55 -19.95 15.91
C GLU A 432 37.78 -19.36 16.63
N ALA A 433 38.96 -19.86 16.35
CA ALA A 433 40.21 -19.37 16.93
C ALA A 433 40.48 -17.89 16.68
N ILE A 434 39.97 -17.33 15.59
CA ILE A 434 40.06 -15.91 15.23
C ILE A 434 38.76 -15.14 15.46
N ASN A 435 37.78 -15.76 16.17
CA ASN A 435 36.49 -15.18 16.52
C ASN A 435 35.66 -14.69 15.31
N VAL A 436 35.68 -15.46 14.20
CA VAL A 436 34.92 -15.16 12.98
C VAL A 436 33.63 -15.97 12.92
N ASN A 437 32.51 -15.30 12.75
CA ASN A 437 31.18 -15.91 12.61
C ASN A 437 30.86 -16.24 11.14
N VAL A 438 30.29 -17.44 10.91
CA VAL A 438 29.80 -17.89 9.59
C VAL A 438 28.30 -17.73 9.50
N ILE A 439 27.85 -17.05 8.42
CA ILE A 439 26.42 -16.67 8.23
C ILE A 439 25.67 -17.69 7.36
N LEU A 440 26.31 -18.24 6.32
CA LEU A 440 25.71 -19.20 5.40
C LEU A 440 26.74 -20.27 5.05
N ILE A 441 26.30 -21.53 4.98
CA ILE A 441 27.11 -22.67 4.58
C ILE A 441 26.40 -23.40 3.46
N SER A 442 27.12 -23.73 2.38
CA SER A 442 26.67 -24.56 1.29
C SER A 442 27.75 -25.59 0.97
N GLN A 443 27.38 -26.87 1.02
CA GLN A 443 28.27 -27.97 0.68
C GLN A 443 27.73 -28.74 -0.50
N ALA A 444 28.57 -28.99 -1.52
CA ALA A 444 28.19 -29.81 -2.66
C ALA A 444 28.03 -31.29 -2.23
N SER A 445 27.10 -32.00 -2.87
CA SER A 445 26.80 -33.41 -2.57
C SER A 445 28.00 -34.36 -2.74
N SER A 446 28.97 -33.96 -3.55
CA SER A 446 30.20 -34.71 -3.79
C SER A 446 31.29 -34.56 -2.71
N GLU A 447 31.03 -33.76 -1.66
CA GLU A 447 32.03 -33.40 -0.63
C GLU A 447 33.34 -32.79 -1.19
N HIS A 448 33.32 -32.41 -2.46
CA HIS A 448 34.46 -31.86 -3.20
C HIS A 448 34.71 -30.39 -2.86
N SER A 449 33.70 -29.66 -2.50
CA SER A 449 33.79 -28.23 -2.16
C SER A 449 32.90 -27.86 -0.97
N VAL A 450 33.36 -26.95 -0.16
CA VAL A 450 32.63 -26.30 0.93
C VAL A 450 32.70 -24.79 0.73
N THR A 451 31.54 -24.19 0.60
CA THR A 451 31.39 -22.74 0.41
C THR A 451 30.68 -22.15 1.62
N PHE A 452 31.20 -21.06 2.14
CA PHE A 452 30.55 -20.36 3.24
C PHE A 452 30.69 -18.85 3.12
N ALA A 453 29.71 -18.13 3.66
CA ALA A 453 29.66 -16.68 3.66
C ALA A 453 29.95 -16.13 5.06
N LEU A 454 30.70 -15.04 5.11
CA LEU A 454 31.06 -14.31 6.32
C LEU A 454 31.14 -12.80 6.02
N VAL A 455 31.32 -11.99 7.05
CA VAL A 455 31.43 -10.54 6.88
C VAL A 455 32.74 -10.21 6.13
N GLU A 456 32.65 -9.27 5.17
CA GLU A 456 33.79 -8.91 4.29
C GLU A 456 35.03 -8.45 5.06
N SER A 457 34.84 -7.72 6.18
CA SER A 457 35.97 -7.26 7.03
C SER A 457 36.86 -8.40 7.52
N ASP A 458 36.28 -9.56 7.77
CA ASP A 458 36.96 -10.70 8.37
C ASP A 458 37.52 -11.68 7.33
N ALA A 459 37.13 -11.48 6.07
CA ALA A 459 37.37 -12.43 4.98
C ALA A 459 38.84 -12.72 4.71
N LYS A 460 39.69 -11.73 4.80
CA LYS A 460 41.15 -11.89 4.56
C LYS A 460 41.79 -12.69 5.72
N ALA A 461 41.43 -12.37 6.97
CA ALA A 461 41.92 -13.08 8.13
C ALA A 461 41.46 -14.55 8.13
N ALA A 462 40.18 -14.77 7.81
CA ALA A 462 39.58 -16.08 7.66
C ALA A 462 40.28 -16.94 6.59
N LYS A 463 40.59 -16.38 5.43
CA LYS A 463 41.32 -17.07 4.37
C LYS A 463 42.69 -17.50 4.83
N ILE A 464 43.46 -16.62 5.46
CA ILE A 464 44.81 -16.91 5.97
C ILE A 464 44.76 -18.04 7.01
N ALA A 465 43.85 -17.97 7.98
CA ALA A 465 43.71 -19.00 9.02
C ALA A 465 43.39 -20.38 8.42
N ILE A 466 42.56 -20.45 7.38
CA ILE A 466 42.24 -21.70 6.70
C ILE A 466 43.45 -22.19 5.88
N GLU A 467 44.18 -21.32 5.17
CA GLU A 467 45.39 -21.68 4.42
C GLU A 467 46.48 -22.21 5.32
N GLU A 468 46.65 -21.66 6.52
CA GLU A 468 47.57 -22.16 7.56
C GLU A 468 47.16 -23.54 8.06
N GLU A 469 45.89 -23.74 8.45
CA GLU A 469 45.34 -25.01 8.93
C GLU A 469 45.48 -26.13 7.89
N PHE A 470 45.26 -25.82 6.61
CA PHE A 470 45.31 -26.77 5.50
C PHE A 470 46.63 -26.69 4.69
N SER A 471 47.71 -26.14 5.24
CA SER A 471 48.98 -25.93 4.54
C SER A 471 49.60 -27.21 4.00
N THR A 472 49.40 -28.36 4.65
CA THR A 472 49.90 -29.67 4.21
C THR A 472 49.05 -30.18 3.03
N GLU A 473 47.75 -30.08 3.11
CA GLU A 473 46.82 -30.50 2.05
C GLU A 473 46.99 -29.65 0.76
N LEU A 474 47.20 -28.35 0.92
CA LEU A 474 47.52 -27.44 -0.18
C LEU A 474 48.83 -27.82 -0.88
N ARG A 475 49.90 -28.06 -0.11
CA ARG A 475 51.21 -28.48 -0.67
C ARG A 475 51.14 -29.82 -1.40
N ASN A 476 50.26 -30.71 -0.96
CA ASN A 476 50.08 -32.04 -1.52
C ASN A 476 48.98 -32.09 -2.59
N ASN A 477 48.47 -30.95 -3.03
CA ASN A 477 47.34 -30.80 -3.99
C ASN A 477 46.07 -31.61 -3.60
N ARG A 478 45.87 -31.89 -2.31
CA ARG A 478 44.61 -32.49 -1.80
C ARG A 478 43.50 -31.46 -1.69
N ILE A 479 43.85 -30.25 -1.30
CA ILE A 479 43.01 -29.05 -1.48
C ILE A 479 43.61 -28.29 -2.63
N THR A 480 42.84 -28.03 -3.63
CA THR A 480 43.28 -27.43 -4.89
C THR A 480 43.32 -25.91 -4.78
N ASN A 481 42.31 -25.32 -4.13
CA ASN A 481 42.15 -23.89 -4.05
C ASN A 481 41.31 -23.44 -2.84
N ILE A 482 41.60 -22.23 -2.33
CA ILE A 482 40.79 -21.53 -1.34
C ILE A 482 40.49 -20.15 -1.97
N ASP A 483 39.30 -20.06 -2.61
CA ASP A 483 38.87 -18.86 -3.31
C ASP A 483 38.12 -17.92 -2.39
N LEU A 484 38.40 -16.63 -2.55
CA LEU A 484 37.69 -15.55 -1.88
C LEU A 484 37.01 -14.68 -2.93
N LYS A 485 35.69 -14.53 -2.87
CA LYS A 485 34.88 -13.60 -3.65
C LYS A 485 34.26 -12.55 -2.75
N ALA A 486 34.57 -11.28 -3.00
CA ALA A 486 34.02 -10.10 -2.30
C ALA A 486 34.08 -8.89 -3.23
N PRO A 487 33.16 -7.91 -3.09
CA PRO A 487 32.00 -7.91 -2.19
C PRO A 487 30.79 -8.72 -2.72
N CYS A 488 30.06 -9.35 -1.82
CA CYS A 488 28.86 -10.12 -2.11
C CYS A 488 27.70 -9.66 -1.23
N SER A 489 26.49 -10.08 -1.58
CA SER A 489 25.28 -9.90 -0.76
C SER A 489 24.48 -11.19 -0.70
N VAL A 490 23.86 -11.46 0.45
CA VAL A 490 22.91 -12.56 0.62
C VAL A 490 21.49 -12.01 0.47
N ILE A 491 20.71 -12.56 -0.44
CA ILE A 491 19.27 -12.25 -0.60
C ILE A 491 18.47 -13.40 -0.02
N ALA A 492 17.55 -13.13 0.86
CA ALA A 492 16.71 -14.15 1.50
C ALA A 492 15.21 -13.87 1.28
N ALA A 493 14.48 -14.91 0.91
CA ALA A 493 13.03 -14.98 0.97
C ALA A 493 12.63 -15.63 2.29
N VAL A 494 11.69 -15.02 3.02
CA VAL A 494 11.23 -15.50 4.34
C VAL A 494 9.73 -15.69 4.34
N GLY A 495 9.23 -16.79 4.91
CA GLY A 495 7.81 -17.03 5.10
C GLY A 495 7.50 -18.43 5.64
N ASP A 496 6.65 -18.52 6.64
CA ASP A 496 6.14 -19.80 7.19
C ASP A 496 5.29 -20.57 6.15
N GLY A 497 4.62 -19.84 5.23
CA GLY A 497 3.80 -20.40 4.17
C GLY A 497 4.59 -21.10 3.05
N MET A 498 5.93 -21.02 3.05
CA MET A 498 6.76 -21.72 2.05
C MET A 498 6.84 -23.21 2.32
N SER A 499 6.69 -23.63 3.59
CA SER A 499 6.77 -25.03 3.97
C SER A 499 5.71 -25.86 3.26
N GLN A 500 6.13 -26.93 2.61
CA GLN A 500 5.30 -27.85 1.81
C GLN A 500 4.59 -27.20 0.60
N GLN A 501 4.93 -25.96 0.24
CA GLN A 501 4.38 -25.33 -0.96
C GLN A 501 5.30 -25.51 -2.16
N THR A 502 4.78 -26.17 -3.20
CA THR A 502 5.55 -26.43 -4.42
C THR A 502 5.74 -25.18 -5.26
N GLY A 503 6.90 -25.06 -5.94
CA GLY A 503 7.18 -24.02 -6.92
C GLY A 503 7.75 -22.72 -6.36
N VAL A 504 7.88 -22.56 -5.04
CA VAL A 504 8.42 -21.34 -4.39
C VAL A 504 9.86 -21.08 -4.82
N SER A 505 10.74 -22.10 -4.66
CA SER A 505 12.15 -22.00 -5.10
C SER A 505 12.26 -21.74 -6.59
N GLY A 506 11.45 -22.44 -7.42
CA GLY A 506 11.41 -22.21 -8.86
C GLY A 506 11.08 -20.77 -9.22
N ARG A 507 10.09 -20.14 -8.57
CA ARG A 507 9.73 -18.72 -8.76
C ARG A 507 10.86 -17.79 -8.35
N PHE A 508 11.50 -18.05 -7.20
CA PHE A 508 12.60 -17.26 -6.67
C PHE A 508 13.79 -17.23 -7.64
N PHE A 509 14.27 -18.40 -8.08
CA PHE A 509 15.41 -18.47 -8.99
C PHE A 509 15.08 -18.03 -10.43
N SER A 510 13.86 -18.27 -10.91
CA SER A 510 13.41 -17.74 -12.19
C SER A 510 13.41 -16.22 -12.21
N ALA A 511 12.98 -15.56 -11.13
CA ALA A 511 13.00 -14.10 -11.03
C ALA A 511 14.44 -13.53 -11.10
N LEU A 512 15.42 -14.20 -10.47
CA LEU A 512 16.83 -13.82 -10.57
C LEU A 512 17.37 -14.05 -11.99
N GLY A 513 17.02 -15.19 -12.62
CA GLY A 513 17.45 -15.50 -13.99
C GLY A 513 16.86 -14.53 -15.03
N ASP A 514 15.57 -14.18 -14.92
CA ASP A 514 14.91 -13.21 -15.80
C ASP A 514 15.54 -11.81 -15.67
N ALA A 515 15.99 -11.46 -14.47
CA ALA A 515 16.74 -10.23 -14.21
C ALA A 515 18.23 -10.32 -14.63
N LYS A 516 18.67 -11.46 -15.22
CA LYS A 516 20.05 -11.73 -15.63
C LYS A 516 21.07 -11.63 -14.49
N ILE A 517 20.70 -12.11 -13.31
CA ILE A 517 21.53 -12.08 -12.11
C ILE A 517 22.14 -13.46 -11.91
N ASN A 518 23.46 -13.50 -11.77
CA ASN A 518 24.18 -14.73 -11.47
C ASN A 518 24.12 -15.06 -9.99
N VAL A 519 23.76 -16.29 -9.64
CA VAL A 519 23.72 -16.80 -8.26
C VAL A 519 25.04 -17.52 -7.98
N LEU A 520 25.75 -17.09 -6.93
CA LEU A 520 27.07 -17.63 -6.55
C LEU A 520 26.96 -18.81 -5.60
N ALA A 521 26.01 -18.80 -4.68
CA ALA A 521 25.73 -19.89 -3.74
C ALA A 521 24.23 -19.88 -3.36
N ILE A 522 23.73 -21.04 -2.95
CA ILE A 522 22.33 -21.25 -2.56
C ILE A 522 22.31 -21.98 -1.21
N ALA A 523 21.41 -21.55 -0.32
CA ALA A 523 21.12 -22.30 0.90
C ALA A 523 19.61 -22.31 1.15
N GLN A 524 19.09 -23.47 1.57
CA GLN A 524 17.72 -23.65 2.05
C GLN A 524 17.73 -24.60 3.23
N GLY A 525 17.22 -24.16 4.38
CA GLY A 525 17.10 -24.99 5.57
C GLY A 525 15.97 -26.02 5.44
N SER A 526 16.06 -27.12 6.20
CA SER A 526 15.01 -28.16 6.28
C SER A 526 13.69 -27.66 6.88
N SER A 527 13.69 -26.50 7.55
CA SER A 527 12.49 -25.82 8.04
C SER A 527 11.64 -25.22 6.90
N GLU A 528 12.23 -25.09 5.71
CA GLU A 528 11.62 -24.47 4.51
C GLU A 528 11.10 -23.04 4.75
N ARG A 529 11.53 -22.35 5.83
CA ARG A 529 11.09 -21.00 6.19
C ARG A 529 11.88 -19.91 5.49
N ASN A 530 13.08 -20.23 4.99
CA ASN A 530 13.88 -19.31 4.20
C ASN A 530 14.50 -19.98 2.97
N ILE A 531 14.72 -19.18 1.94
CA ILE A 531 15.51 -19.52 0.75
C ILE A 531 16.50 -18.40 0.57
N SER A 532 17.79 -18.70 0.59
CA SER A 532 18.86 -17.72 0.49
C SER A 532 19.71 -17.94 -0.76
N ALA A 533 20.07 -16.85 -1.42
CA ALA A 533 20.98 -16.82 -2.58
C ALA A 533 22.07 -15.78 -2.37
N VAL A 534 23.32 -16.12 -2.66
CA VAL A 534 24.43 -15.17 -2.68
C VAL A 534 24.58 -14.63 -4.09
N VAL A 535 24.64 -13.31 -4.22
CA VAL A 535 24.82 -12.59 -5.47
C VAL A 535 25.97 -11.57 -5.34
N SER A 536 26.44 -11.01 -6.48
CA SER A 536 27.37 -9.89 -6.43
C SER A 536 26.72 -8.68 -5.72
N ALA A 537 27.50 -7.90 -4.98
CA ALA A 537 27.01 -6.70 -4.30
C ALA A 537 26.36 -5.68 -5.26
N GLU A 538 26.89 -5.57 -6.49
CA GLU A 538 26.34 -4.70 -7.54
C GLU A 538 24.92 -5.08 -7.95
N ASP A 539 24.59 -6.37 -7.90
CA ASP A 539 23.30 -6.90 -8.29
C ASP A 539 22.26 -6.92 -7.15
N SER A 540 22.68 -6.66 -5.90
CA SER A 540 21.89 -6.83 -4.69
C SER A 540 20.52 -6.10 -4.77
N ALA A 541 20.51 -4.81 -5.09
CA ALA A 541 19.26 -4.04 -5.16
C ALA A 541 18.34 -4.51 -6.30
N ARG A 542 18.94 -4.86 -7.48
CA ARG A 542 18.20 -5.39 -8.63
C ARG A 542 17.61 -6.76 -8.32
N ALA A 543 18.37 -7.63 -7.64
CA ALA A 543 17.92 -8.95 -7.19
C ALA A 543 16.72 -8.84 -6.23
N LEU A 544 16.85 -7.97 -5.23
CA LEU A 544 15.78 -7.77 -4.24
C LEU A 544 14.48 -7.28 -4.89
N ARG A 545 14.55 -6.30 -5.81
CA ARG A 545 13.40 -5.82 -6.58
C ARG A 545 12.78 -6.91 -7.46
N ALA A 546 13.59 -7.70 -8.15
CA ALA A 546 13.13 -8.75 -9.04
C ALA A 546 12.35 -9.84 -8.28
N VAL A 547 12.89 -10.33 -7.16
CA VAL A 547 12.21 -11.37 -6.36
C VAL A 547 10.98 -10.81 -5.66
N HIS A 548 11.02 -9.61 -5.12
CA HIS A 548 9.86 -8.96 -4.49
C HIS A 548 8.70 -8.79 -5.48
N ALA A 549 8.97 -8.30 -6.68
CA ALA A 549 7.97 -8.16 -7.74
C ALA A 549 7.39 -9.52 -8.19
N ALA A 550 8.24 -10.56 -8.30
CA ALA A 550 7.80 -11.88 -8.71
C ALA A 550 6.82 -12.53 -7.73
N PHE A 551 6.96 -12.27 -6.42
CA PHE A 551 6.08 -12.82 -5.38
C PHE A 551 4.86 -11.97 -5.06
N ARG A 552 4.66 -10.85 -5.77
CA ARG A 552 3.49 -9.97 -5.60
C ARG A 552 3.26 -9.53 -4.15
N LEU A 553 4.31 -9.22 -3.44
CA LEU A 553 4.22 -8.71 -2.07
C LEU A 553 3.82 -7.23 -2.02
N SER A 554 3.70 -6.58 -3.18
CA SER A 554 3.14 -5.24 -3.34
C SER A 554 1.88 -5.29 -4.19
N HIS A 555 0.90 -4.43 -3.92
CA HIS A 555 -0.19 -4.16 -4.84
C HIS A 555 0.39 -3.68 -6.18
N THR A 556 -0.28 -4.00 -7.28
CA THR A 556 0.11 -3.43 -8.57
C THR A 556 -0.23 -1.94 -8.57
N THR A 557 0.76 -1.10 -8.35
CA THR A 557 0.55 0.36 -8.44
C THR A 557 0.38 0.76 -9.90
N ILE A 558 -0.72 1.44 -10.21
CA ILE A 558 -1.03 2.01 -11.51
C ILE A 558 -1.12 3.52 -11.34
N ARG A 559 -0.23 4.25 -12.02
CA ARG A 559 -0.28 5.72 -12.06
C ARG A 559 -1.22 6.18 -13.16
N VAL A 560 -2.18 6.99 -12.78
CA VAL A 560 -3.30 7.41 -13.63
C VAL A 560 -3.22 8.89 -13.90
N ALA A 561 -3.42 9.27 -15.16
CA ALA A 561 -3.75 10.63 -15.57
C ALA A 561 -5.16 10.64 -16.18
N ILE A 562 -5.95 11.68 -15.89
CA ILE A 562 -7.30 11.88 -16.42
C ILE A 562 -7.28 13.14 -17.28
N ILE A 563 -7.79 13.06 -18.51
CA ILE A 563 -7.93 14.18 -19.44
C ILE A 563 -9.41 14.39 -19.76
N GLY A 564 -9.89 15.64 -19.63
CA GLY A 564 -11.28 16.03 -19.80
C GLY A 564 -12.08 15.90 -18.51
N MET A 565 -12.13 16.99 -17.73
CA MET A 565 -12.95 17.09 -16.53
C MET A 565 -14.32 17.68 -16.89
N ASN A 566 -15.04 16.93 -17.69
CA ASN A 566 -16.46 17.07 -17.96
C ASN A 566 -17.26 16.13 -17.04
N GLU A 567 -18.56 16.00 -17.22
CA GLU A 567 -19.39 15.09 -16.40
C GLU A 567 -18.84 13.66 -16.35
N LEU A 568 -18.24 13.14 -17.43
CA LEU A 568 -17.61 11.82 -17.48
C LEU A 568 -16.32 11.77 -16.65
N GLY A 569 -15.47 12.79 -16.76
CA GLY A 569 -14.23 12.87 -16.00
C GLY A 569 -14.47 12.97 -14.49
N ASP A 570 -15.47 13.78 -14.09
CA ASP A 570 -15.90 13.94 -12.69
C ASP A 570 -16.46 12.61 -12.13
N SER A 571 -17.36 11.95 -12.86
CA SER A 571 -17.89 10.63 -12.48
C SER A 571 -16.77 9.59 -12.36
N LEU A 572 -15.81 9.57 -13.29
CA LEU A 572 -14.69 8.65 -13.24
C LEU A 572 -13.81 8.91 -12.02
N LEU A 573 -13.47 10.17 -11.76
CA LEU A 573 -12.65 10.55 -10.61
C LEU A 573 -13.33 10.14 -9.29
N LYS A 574 -14.62 10.41 -9.13
CA LYS A 574 -15.44 10.00 -7.99
C LYS A 574 -15.47 8.47 -7.84
N LEU A 575 -15.73 7.74 -8.91
CA LEU A 575 -15.77 6.27 -8.93
C LEU A 575 -14.43 5.66 -8.52
N LEU A 576 -13.31 6.18 -9.03
CA LEU A 576 -11.97 5.72 -8.68
C LEU A 576 -11.66 5.93 -7.20
N GLN A 577 -12.12 7.04 -6.61
CA GLN A 577 -11.97 7.33 -5.17
C GLN A 577 -12.81 6.38 -4.31
N GLU A 578 -14.08 6.24 -4.59
CA GLU A 578 -15.00 5.35 -3.86
C GLU A 578 -14.53 3.89 -3.90
N ARG A 579 -13.98 3.45 -5.04
CA ARG A 579 -13.53 2.09 -5.24
C ARG A 579 -12.09 1.83 -4.83
N ARG A 580 -11.30 2.85 -4.49
CA ARG A 580 -9.87 2.73 -4.17
C ARG A 580 -9.58 1.64 -3.14
N THR A 581 -10.30 1.65 -2.02
CA THR A 581 -10.15 0.65 -0.95
C THR A 581 -10.48 -0.76 -1.45
N ALA A 582 -11.61 -0.93 -2.14
CA ALA A 582 -12.01 -2.23 -2.69
C ALA A 582 -11.02 -2.73 -3.78
N LEU A 583 -10.53 -1.84 -4.63
CA LEU A 583 -9.52 -2.18 -5.65
C LEU A 583 -8.22 -2.65 -5.00
N ARG A 584 -7.78 -1.99 -3.94
CA ARG A 584 -6.57 -2.34 -3.21
C ARG A 584 -6.67 -3.71 -2.52
N TYR A 585 -7.78 -3.99 -1.81
CA TYR A 585 -7.92 -5.22 -1.03
C TYR A 585 -8.45 -6.41 -1.83
N THR A 586 -9.34 -6.19 -2.82
CA THR A 586 -9.96 -7.29 -3.58
C THR A 586 -9.22 -7.62 -4.87
N TYR A 587 -8.63 -6.60 -5.52
CA TYR A 587 -7.98 -6.74 -6.82
C TYR A 587 -6.47 -6.59 -6.77
N GLU A 588 -5.90 -6.30 -5.60
CA GLU A 588 -4.47 -6.03 -5.40
C GLU A 588 -3.93 -4.90 -6.31
N VAL A 589 -4.79 -3.93 -6.64
CA VAL A 589 -4.47 -2.79 -7.48
C VAL A 589 -4.55 -1.50 -6.67
N ASP A 590 -3.45 -0.77 -6.58
CA ASP A 590 -3.38 0.57 -5.99
C ASP A 590 -3.37 1.62 -7.10
N LEU A 591 -4.48 2.35 -7.26
CA LEU A 591 -4.60 3.41 -8.26
C LEU A 591 -4.17 4.75 -7.66
N GLN A 592 -3.20 5.41 -8.29
CA GLN A 592 -2.70 6.72 -7.91
C GLN A 592 -2.99 7.74 -9.03
N ILE A 593 -3.91 8.65 -8.79
CA ILE A 593 -4.23 9.73 -9.74
C ILE A 593 -3.18 10.83 -9.54
N VAL A 594 -2.27 10.98 -10.50
CA VAL A 594 -1.10 11.86 -10.39
C VAL A 594 -1.19 13.13 -11.23
N ALA A 595 -2.13 13.15 -12.17
CA ALA A 595 -2.37 14.31 -13.03
C ALA A 595 -3.81 14.36 -13.49
N VAL A 596 -4.36 15.55 -13.56
CA VAL A 596 -5.69 15.84 -14.12
C VAL A 596 -5.57 17.05 -15.05
N LEU A 597 -6.13 16.95 -16.24
CA LEU A 597 -6.13 18.01 -17.23
C LEU A 597 -7.59 18.39 -17.57
N ASP A 598 -7.92 19.66 -17.37
CA ASP A 598 -9.25 20.17 -17.71
C ASP A 598 -9.37 20.46 -19.22
N GLN A 599 -10.57 20.24 -19.78
CA GLN A 599 -10.90 20.54 -21.14
C GLN A 599 -11.20 22.04 -21.23
N GLY A 600 -10.28 22.84 -21.73
CA GLY A 600 -10.47 24.28 -21.92
C GLY A 600 -9.38 25.15 -21.28
N SER A 601 -8.56 24.66 -20.39
CA SER A 601 -7.34 25.33 -19.98
C SER A 601 -6.16 24.83 -20.83
N SER A 602 -5.91 25.47 -21.91
CA SER A 602 -4.86 25.08 -22.89
C SER A 602 -3.43 25.07 -22.35
N SER A 603 -3.20 25.40 -21.09
CA SER A 603 -1.85 25.60 -20.54
C SER A 603 -1.56 25.04 -19.16
N GLU A 604 -2.53 24.52 -18.42
CA GLU A 604 -2.30 24.08 -17.05
C GLU A 604 -2.71 22.64 -16.81
N ILE A 605 -1.82 21.88 -16.17
CA ILE A 605 -2.06 20.53 -15.68
C ILE A 605 -2.05 20.55 -14.15
N ILE A 606 -3.08 20.03 -13.53
CA ILE A 606 -3.16 19.92 -12.08
C ILE A 606 -2.41 18.65 -11.66
N CYS A 607 -1.39 18.81 -10.84
CA CYS A 607 -0.53 17.72 -10.38
C CYS A 607 -0.40 17.75 -8.87
N LEU A 608 -0.05 16.61 -8.27
CA LEU A 608 0.44 16.58 -6.90
C LEU A 608 1.84 17.19 -6.81
N GLU A 609 2.05 18.06 -5.84
CA GLU A 609 3.40 18.43 -5.40
C GLU A 609 3.93 17.26 -4.57
N GLN A 610 4.97 16.60 -5.06
CA GLN A 610 5.63 15.57 -4.26
C GLN A 610 6.42 16.25 -3.15
N ASP A 611 6.08 15.92 -1.90
CA ASP A 611 6.99 16.08 -0.80
C ASP A 611 8.24 15.23 -1.03
N VAL A 612 9.37 15.74 -0.59
CA VAL A 612 10.73 15.16 -0.74
C VAL A 612 10.83 13.76 -0.10
N ASP A 613 9.83 13.33 0.65
CA ASP A 613 9.78 12.07 1.43
C ASP A 613 8.94 10.94 0.82
N GLY A 614 8.45 11.07 -0.41
CA GLY A 614 7.91 9.92 -1.17
C GLY A 614 6.54 9.42 -0.73
N GLY A 615 5.69 10.23 -0.14
CA GLY A 615 4.29 9.89 0.15
C GLY A 615 3.49 9.58 -1.11
N ALA A 616 2.71 8.51 -1.10
CA ALA A 616 1.86 8.07 -2.22
C ALA A 616 0.53 8.83 -2.23
N GLY A 617 0.57 10.13 -2.53
CA GLY A 617 -0.64 10.96 -2.67
C GLY A 617 -1.44 10.66 -3.93
N SER A 618 -2.72 10.98 -3.92
CA SER A 618 -3.63 10.88 -5.07
C SER A 618 -4.52 12.11 -5.12
N ILE A 619 -4.73 12.68 -6.31
CA ILE A 619 -5.66 13.81 -6.49
C ILE A 619 -7.07 13.33 -6.17
N THR A 620 -7.79 14.13 -5.37
CA THR A 620 -9.20 13.90 -5.03
C THR A 620 -10.09 14.93 -5.74
N LEU A 621 -11.37 14.65 -5.87
CA LEU A 621 -12.34 15.60 -6.44
C LEU A 621 -12.39 16.89 -5.62
N GLU A 622 -12.31 16.78 -4.29
CA GLU A 622 -12.26 17.93 -3.38
C GLU A 622 -11.00 18.77 -3.59
N SER A 623 -9.83 18.13 -3.72
CA SER A 623 -8.57 18.83 -4.00
C SER A 623 -8.56 19.47 -5.39
N PHE A 624 -9.20 18.83 -6.39
CA PHE A 624 -9.36 19.38 -7.72
C PHE A 624 -10.26 20.63 -7.72
N ASN A 625 -11.47 20.52 -7.12
CA ASN A 625 -12.43 21.62 -7.04
C ASN A 625 -11.89 22.83 -6.26
N ASN A 626 -11.10 22.58 -5.21
CA ASN A 626 -10.48 23.66 -4.43
C ASN A 626 -9.44 24.44 -5.25
N VAL A 627 -8.67 23.77 -6.09
CA VAL A 627 -7.67 24.41 -6.97
C VAL A 627 -8.36 25.23 -8.06
N THR A 628 -9.40 24.70 -8.70
CA THR A 628 -10.14 25.39 -9.76
C THR A 628 -11.04 26.51 -9.22
N GLY A 629 -11.54 26.39 -7.99
CA GLY A 629 -12.35 27.41 -7.30
C GLY A 629 -11.55 28.53 -6.65
N GLY A 630 -10.22 28.56 -6.75
CA GLY A 630 -9.35 29.63 -6.24
C GLY A 630 -9.14 29.66 -4.73
N SER A 631 -9.49 28.61 -4.00
CA SER A 631 -9.21 28.45 -2.57
C SER A 631 -8.01 27.51 -2.35
N GLU A 632 -6.98 28.01 -1.65
CA GLU A 632 -5.89 27.13 -1.15
C GLU A 632 -6.44 26.23 -0.04
N VAL A 633 -6.55 24.95 -0.27
CA VAL A 633 -6.93 23.98 0.78
C VAL A 633 -5.90 22.87 0.88
N THR A 634 -5.41 22.75 2.11
CA THR A 634 -4.51 21.68 2.57
C THR A 634 -5.35 20.58 3.23
N HIS A 635 -5.39 19.37 2.64
CA HIS A 635 -5.76 18.17 3.38
C HIS A 635 -4.72 17.08 3.13
N ASP A 636 -4.23 16.48 4.19
CA ASP A 636 -3.30 15.32 4.20
C ASP A 636 -1.96 15.50 3.46
N GLY A 637 -1.23 16.60 3.71
CA GLY A 637 0.19 16.68 3.32
C GLY A 637 0.51 16.87 1.83
N ASP A 638 -0.37 16.49 0.92
CA ASP A 638 -0.17 16.59 -0.53
C ASP A 638 -0.97 17.76 -1.12
N LYS A 639 -0.27 18.79 -1.60
CA LYS A 639 -0.89 19.94 -2.29
C LYS A 639 -1.08 19.61 -3.77
N ALA A 640 -2.33 19.65 -4.25
CA ALA A 640 -2.60 19.72 -5.68
C ALA A 640 -2.31 21.17 -6.17
N ILE A 641 -1.45 21.31 -7.19
CA ILE A 641 -1.00 22.61 -7.67
C ILE A 641 -1.14 22.67 -9.20
N PRO A 642 -1.70 23.78 -9.78
CA PRO A 642 -1.63 24.01 -11.21
C PRO A 642 -0.17 24.22 -11.62
N LYS A 643 0.24 23.56 -12.71
CA LYS A 643 1.59 23.76 -13.28
C LYS A 643 1.48 24.00 -14.78
N PRO A 644 2.23 24.96 -15.34
CA PRO A 644 2.25 25.16 -16.78
C PRO A 644 2.77 23.93 -17.51
N GLY A 645 2.20 23.63 -18.67
CA GLY A 645 2.72 22.58 -19.55
C GLY A 645 1.73 21.68 -20.25
N GLY A 646 0.44 21.75 -19.99
CA GLY A 646 -0.60 21.02 -20.76
C GLY A 646 -0.30 19.54 -21.08
N ILE A 647 -0.91 19.03 -22.12
CA ILE A 647 -0.78 17.65 -22.62
C ILE A 647 0.68 17.25 -22.94
N SER A 648 1.51 18.17 -23.42
CA SER A 648 2.89 17.88 -23.81
C SER A 648 3.78 17.45 -22.64
N THR A 649 3.49 17.88 -21.42
CA THR A 649 4.26 17.55 -20.19
C THR A 649 3.70 16.37 -19.42
N LEU A 650 2.59 15.79 -19.85
CA LEU A 650 1.89 14.70 -19.17
C LEU A 650 2.80 13.49 -18.93
N LEU A 651 3.60 13.11 -19.92
CA LEU A 651 4.53 11.98 -19.82
C LEU A 651 5.58 12.21 -18.74
N GLU A 652 6.15 13.41 -18.62
CA GLU A 652 7.14 13.74 -17.58
C GLU A 652 6.54 13.56 -16.18
N ARG A 653 5.24 13.84 -16.02
CA ARG A 653 4.53 13.68 -14.75
C ARG A 653 4.24 12.21 -14.43
N LEU A 654 3.81 11.45 -15.42
CA LEU A 654 3.56 10.01 -15.25
C LEU A 654 4.84 9.24 -14.88
N PHE A 655 5.99 9.59 -15.47
CA PHE A 655 7.26 8.86 -15.30
C PHE A 655 8.15 9.35 -14.16
N ARG A 656 7.73 10.31 -13.34
CA ARG A 656 8.58 10.87 -12.25
C ARG A 656 9.07 9.86 -11.21
N ASN A 657 8.37 8.73 -11.02
CA ASN A 657 8.77 7.67 -10.10
C ASN A 657 9.00 6.36 -10.86
N GLU A 658 9.78 5.45 -10.31
CA GLU A 658 10.13 4.13 -10.88
C GLU A 658 8.92 3.15 -10.97
N CYS A 659 7.69 3.64 -11.13
CA CYS A 659 6.52 2.82 -11.36
C CYS A 659 6.53 2.27 -12.79
N THR A 660 6.07 1.04 -12.99
CA THR A 660 6.09 0.35 -14.29
C THR A 660 4.77 0.38 -15.02
N ASN A 661 3.68 0.79 -14.38
CA ASN A 661 2.35 0.79 -14.99
C ASN A 661 1.78 2.22 -15.00
N HIS A 662 1.56 2.72 -16.20
CA HIS A 662 1.05 4.07 -16.44
C HIS A 662 -0.19 3.99 -17.32
N VAL A 663 -1.22 4.74 -16.98
CA VAL A 663 -2.50 4.77 -17.68
C VAL A 663 -2.94 6.21 -17.89
N VAL A 664 -3.42 6.52 -19.08
CA VAL A 664 -4.14 7.75 -19.39
C VAL A 664 -5.59 7.38 -19.65
N PHE A 665 -6.51 8.01 -18.93
CA PHE A 665 -7.92 8.04 -19.26
C PHE A 665 -8.20 9.29 -20.10
N ASP A 666 -8.68 9.10 -21.32
CA ASP A 666 -9.16 10.18 -22.19
C ASP A 666 -10.69 10.20 -22.17
N CYS A 667 -11.24 11.15 -21.41
CA CYS A 667 -12.66 11.40 -21.26
C CYS A 667 -13.16 12.52 -22.20
N THR A 668 -12.31 12.94 -23.16
CA THR A 668 -12.66 14.02 -24.12
C THR A 668 -13.29 13.45 -25.39
N ASN A 669 -13.76 14.34 -26.23
CA ASN A 669 -14.11 14.06 -27.63
C ASN A 669 -13.29 14.98 -28.58
N ASP A 670 -12.08 15.37 -28.16
CA ASP A 670 -11.22 16.33 -28.81
C ASP A 670 -10.25 15.64 -29.79
N GLU A 671 -10.21 16.09 -31.04
CA GLU A 671 -9.33 15.58 -32.09
C GLU A 671 -7.84 15.83 -31.77
N GLU A 672 -7.52 16.95 -31.13
CA GLU A 672 -6.13 17.26 -30.75
C GLU A 672 -5.61 16.29 -29.68
N VAL A 673 -6.44 15.91 -28.71
CA VAL A 673 -6.10 14.87 -27.71
C VAL A 673 -5.90 13.51 -28.38
N GLY A 674 -6.78 13.16 -29.33
CA GLY A 674 -6.68 11.91 -30.09
C GLY A 674 -5.35 11.73 -30.85
N LYS A 675 -4.68 12.82 -31.24
CA LYS A 675 -3.36 12.77 -31.90
C LYS A 675 -2.23 12.31 -30.99
N TYR A 676 -2.36 12.47 -29.67
CA TYR A 676 -1.35 12.04 -28.70
C TYR A 676 -1.42 10.56 -28.35
N HIS A 677 -2.48 9.83 -28.65
CA HIS A 677 -2.65 8.42 -28.29
C HIS A 677 -1.50 7.56 -28.77
N ALA A 678 -1.06 7.71 -30.04
CA ALA A 678 0.09 6.96 -30.56
C ALA A 678 1.40 7.27 -29.82
N THR A 679 1.58 8.51 -29.36
CA THR A 679 2.76 8.94 -28.60
C THR A 679 2.78 8.30 -27.22
N TRP A 680 1.65 8.26 -26.52
CA TRP A 680 1.54 7.63 -25.20
C TRP A 680 1.78 6.12 -25.28
N LEU A 681 1.18 5.45 -26.27
CA LEU A 681 1.39 4.02 -26.50
C LEU A 681 2.88 3.70 -26.78
N ARG A 682 3.58 4.50 -27.59
CA ARG A 682 5.02 4.34 -27.84
C ARG A 682 5.87 4.56 -26.58
N ALA A 683 5.41 5.41 -25.68
CA ALA A 683 6.06 5.62 -24.39
C ALA A 683 5.79 4.49 -23.38
N GLY A 684 4.94 3.49 -23.72
CA GLY A 684 4.59 2.39 -22.81
C GLY A 684 3.44 2.71 -21.85
N VAL A 685 2.65 3.75 -22.15
CA VAL A 685 1.47 4.15 -21.37
C VAL A 685 0.23 3.52 -21.97
N ASP A 686 -0.56 2.82 -21.17
CA ASP A 686 -1.87 2.30 -21.57
C ASP A 686 -2.85 3.46 -21.75
N VAL A 687 -3.65 3.41 -22.80
CA VAL A 687 -4.67 4.40 -23.11
C VAL A 687 -6.04 3.77 -22.95
N VAL A 688 -6.88 4.33 -22.07
CA VAL A 688 -8.28 3.96 -21.86
C VAL A 688 -9.13 5.15 -22.33
N THR A 689 -9.91 5.01 -23.38
CA THR A 689 -10.48 6.19 -24.02
C THR A 689 -11.97 6.04 -24.34
N ALA A 690 -12.72 7.12 -24.07
CA ALA A 690 -14.04 7.37 -24.60
C ALA A 690 -13.99 8.16 -25.93
N ASN A 691 -12.85 8.76 -26.26
CA ASN A 691 -12.64 9.58 -27.44
C ASN A 691 -12.61 8.71 -28.71
N ASN A 692 -13.60 8.88 -29.54
CA ASN A 692 -13.71 8.12 -30.80
C ASN A 692 -12.88 8.74 -31.94
N THR A 693 -12.42 10.01 -31.83
CA THR A 693 -11.70 10.72 -32.88
C THR A 693 -10.33 10.10 -33.19
N GLY A 694 -9.66 9.50 -32.18
CA GLY A 694 -8.39 8.80 -32.37
C GLY A 694 -8.48 7.66 -33.40
N LEU A 695 -9.60 6.94 -33.43
CA LEU A 695 -9.84 5.80 -34.32
C LEU A 695 -10.64 6.16 -35.57
N SER A 696 -11.47 7.20 -35.52
CA SER A 696 -12.25 7.68 -36.66
C SER A 696 -11.53 8.76 -37.48
N GLY A 697 -10.44 9.30 -37.01
CA GLY A 697 -9.62 10.30 -37.65
C GLY A 697 -8.89 9.81 -38.93
N PRO A 698 -7.95 10.60 -39.49
CA PRO A 698 -7.24 10.27 -40.72
C PRO A 698 -6.51 8.91 -40.66
N LYS A 699 -6.38 8.26 -41.83
CA LYS A 699 -5.78 6.93 -41.98
C LYS A 699 -4.36 6.85 -41.40
N GLU A 700 -3.59 7.93 -41.54
CA GLU A 700 -2.22 8.05 -41.01
C GLU A 700 -2.20 7.94 -39.49
N GLN A 701 -3.08 8.69 -38.82
CA GLN A 701 -3.19 8.68 -37.35
C GLN A 701 -3.56 7.29 -36.82
N ARG A 702 -4.53 6.64 -37.43
CA ARG A 702 -4.96 5.28 -37.08
C ARG A 702 -3.86 4.24 -37.26
N ASN A 703 -3.12 4.35 -38.36
CA ASN A 703 -2.00 3.47 -38.64
C ASN A 703 -0.88 3.64 -37.60
N GLU A 704 -0.66 4.87 -37.12
CA GLU A 704 0.31 5.14 -36.06
C GLU A 704 -0.11 4.56 -34.72
N ILE A 705 -1.40 4.66 -34.36
CA ILE A 705 -1.96 3.99 -33.16
C ILE A 705 -1.78 2.46 -33.27
N SER A 706 -2.19 1.87 -34.40
CA SER A 706 -2.08 0.41 -34.61
C SER A 706 -0.64 -0.08 -34.63
N LYS A 707 0.31 0.69 -35.19
CA LYS A 707 1.74 0.36 -35.13
C LYS A 707 2.26 0.47 -33.70
N ALA A 708 1.88 1.51 -32.95
CA ALA A 708 2.29 1.70 -31.57
C ALA A 708 1.78 0.57 -30.65
N GLU A 709 0.53 0.15 -30.82
CA GLU A 709 -0.08 -0.98 -30.09
C GLU A 709 0.68 -2.30 -30.34
N LYS A 710 1.27 -2.49 -31.53
CA LYS A 710 1.99 -3.71 -31.92
C LYS A 710 3.51 -3.64 -31.69
N ALA A 711 4.07 -2.47 -31.40
CA ALA A 711 5.51 -2.22 -31.49
C ALA A 711 6.39 -3.02 -30.51
N PHE A 712 5.89 -3.39 -29.33
CA PHE A 712 6.68 -3.99 -28.25
C PHE A 712 6.32 -5.46 -27.95
N GLY A 713 5.58 -6.15 -28.82
CA GLY A 713 5.23 -7.56 -28.63
C GLY A 713 4.43 -7.82 -27.34
N LYS A 714 4.92 -8.71 -26.45
CA LYS A 714 4.24 -9.07 -25.21
C LYS A 714 4.28 -7.98 -24.11
N GLN A 715 5.07 -6.91 -24.29
CA GLN A 715 5.20 -5.77 -23.36
C GLN A 715 4.62 -4.49 -23.94
N SER A 716 3.81 -4.57 -25.00
CA SER A 716 3.19 -3.39 -25.61
C SER A 716 2.19 -2.74 -24.65
N ALA A 717 2.12 -1.40 -24.74
CA ALA A 717 1.01 -0.64 -24.15
C ALA A 717 -0.30 -1.01 -24.85
N ASN A 718 -1.41 -0.89 -24.14
CA ASN A 718 -2.72 -1.30 -24.63
C ASN A 718 -3.59 -0.12 -24.94
N TYR A 719 -4.40 -0.27 -25.99
CA TYR A 719 -5.40 0.68 -26.39
C TYR A 719 -6.79 0.13 -26.07
N LEU A 720 -7.35 0.56 -24.94
CA LEU A 720 -8.63 0.11 -24.40
C LEU A 720 -9.72 1.10 -24.83
N ARG A 721 -10.70 0.60 -25.59
CA ARG A 721 -11.61 1.42 -26.37
C ARG A 721 -13.07 0.96 -26.36
N GLU A 722 -13.47 0.15 -25.37
CA GLU A 722 -14.83 -0.38 -25.26
C GLU A 722 -15.88 0.73 -25.39
N VAL A 723 -15.63 1.81 -24.67
CA VAL A 723 -16.55 2.94 -24.53
C VAL A 723 -16.74 3.75 -25.83
N THR A 724 -15.85 3.60 -26.81
CA THR A 724 -15.96 4.31 -28.09
C THR A 724 -17.12 3.83 -28.98
N VAL A 725 -17.73 2.67 -28.64
CA VAL A 725 -18.91 2.11 -29.32
C VAL A 725 -19.92 1.66 -28.26
N GLY A 726 -21.07 2.31 -28.19
CA GLY A 726 -22.15 1.92 -27.30
C GLY A 726 -22.01 2.44 -25.86
N GLY A 727 -21.10 3.39 -25.59
CA GLY A 727 -20.92 4.00 -24.28
C GLY A 727 -20.68 2.96 -23.17
N GLY A 728 -21.61 2.85 -22.21
CA GLY A 728 -21.55 1.87 -21.12
C GLY A 728 -21.86 0.41 -21.51
N LEU A 729 -22.26 0.14 -22.77
CA LEU A 729 -22.63 -1.19 -23.23
C LEU A 729 -21.42 -1.99 -23.76
N PRO A 730 -21.32 -3.30 -23.49
CA PRO A 730 -20.17 -4.13 -23.87
C PRO A 730 -20.24 -4.59 -25.35
N ILE A 731 -20.20 -3.67 -26.31
CA ILE A 731 -20.36 -3.96 -27.74
C ILE A 731 -19.06 -4.52 -28.36
N ILE A 732 -17.92 -3.87 -28.12
CA ILE A 732 -16.62 -4.31 -28.65
C ILE A 732 -16.21 -5.63 -27.98
N ASN A 733 -16.37 -5.78 -26.66
CA ASN A 733 -16.06 -7.00 -25.94
C ASN A 733 -16.94 -8.16 -26.39
N THR A 734 -18.23 -7.92 -26.66
CA THR A 734 -19.12 -8.95 -27.23
C THR A 734 -18.64 -9.36 -28.63
N THR A 735 -18.33 -8.39 -29.49
CA THR A 735 -17.77 -8.63 -30.83
C THR A 735 -16.50 -9.50 -30.76
N ARG A 736 -15.54 -9.11 -29.94
CA ARG A 736 -14.28 -9.83 -29.74
C ARG A 736 -14.49 -11.22 -29.15
N THR A 737 -15.40 -11.37 -28.18
CA THR A 737 -15.72 -12.66 -27.58
C THR A 737 -16.29 -13.63 -28.61
N LEU A 738 -17.22 -13.20 -29.45
CA LEU A 738 -17.77 -14.01 -30.53
C LEU A 738 -16.68 -14.45 -31.53
N LEU A 739 -15.84 -13.50 -32.00
CA LEU A 739 -14.76 -13.78 -32.96
C LEU A 739 -13.69 -14.69 -32.33
N HIS A 740 -13.22 -14.42 -31.11
CA HIS A 740 -12.18 -15.22 -30.44
C HIS A 740 -12.63 -16.63 -30.09
N THR A 741 -13.94 -16.85 -29.87
CA THR A 741 -14.51 -18.19 -29.67
C THR A 741 -14.79 -18.93 -30.98
N GLY A 742 -14.38 -18.37 -32.12
CA GLY A 742 -14.50 -18.99 -33.45
C GLY A 742 -15.89 -18.86 -34.06
N ASP A 743 -16.77 -18.00 -33.54
CA ASP A 743 -18.03 -17.70 -34.22
C ASP A 743 -17.78 -16.75 -35.41
N LYS A 744 -18.65 -16.81 -36.40
CA LYS A 744 -18.59 -15.97 -37.60
C LYS A 744 -19.76 -14.99 -37.56
N ILE A 745 -19.47 -13.72 -37.27
CA ILE A 745 -20.44 -12.66 -37.34
C ILE A 745 -20.73 -12.40 -38.84
N ARG A 746 -21.98 -12.31 -39.20
CA ARG A 746 -22.41 -12.01 -40.57
C ARG A 746 -22.87 -10.59 -40.72
N ARG A 747 -23.67 -10.12 -39.75
CA ARG A 747 -24.22 -8.77 -39.74
C ARG A 747 -24.41 -8.30 -38.31
N VAL A 748 -24.14 -7.03 -38.08
CA VAL A 748 -24.49 -6.31 -36.85
C VAL A 748 -25.42 -5.19 -37.25
N ASP A 749 -26.59 -5.08 -36.62
CA ASP A 749 -27.49 -3.94 -36.82
C ASP A 749 -27.95 -3.38 -35.48
N GLY A 750 -28.29 -2.11 -35.43
CA GLY A 750 -28.69 -1.49 -34.18
C GLY A 750 -28.99 0.01 -34.24
N ILE A 751 -29.38 0.48 -33.08
CA ILE A 751 -29.52 1.91 -32.77
C ILE A 751 -28.22 2.29 -32.02
N PHE A 752 -27.43 3.18 -32.61
CA PHE A 752 -26.11 3.59 -32.12
C PHE A 752 -26.01 5.09 -31.76
N SER A 753 -27.13 5.79 -31.74
CA SER A 753 -27.21 7.19 -31.37
C SER A 753 -28.36 7.37 -30.40
N VAL A 754 -28.08 7.79 -29.19
CA VAL A 754 -29.06 8.07 -28.15
C VAL A 754 -29.89 9.30 -28.51
N SER A 755 -29.26 10.36 -29.05
CA SER A 755 -29.90 11.59 -29.48
C SER A 755 -30.97 11.34 -30.56
N LEU A 756 -30.59 10.62 -31.62
CA LEU A 756 -31.53 10.28 -32.69
C LEU A 756 -32.56 9.22 -32.27
N SER A 757 -32.19 8.30 -31.39
CA SER A 757 -33.15 7.38 -30.76
C SER A 757 -34.25 8.13 -30.02
N TYR A 758 -33.87 9.09 -29.17
CA TYR A 758 -34.82 9.95 -28.45
C TYR A 758 -35.72 10.74 -29.40
N ILE A 759 -35.12 11.47 -30.36
CA ILE A 759 -35.85 12.29 -31.31
C ILE A 759 -36.86 11.44 -32.09
N MET A 760 -36.44 10.31 -32.67
CA MET A 760 -37.32 9.45 -33.45
C MET A 760 -38.39 8.75 -32.61
N PHE A 761 -38.11 8.48 -31.34
CA PHE A 761 -39.14 7.95 -30.44
C PHE A 761 -40.20 9.00 -30.10
N ARG A 762 -39.79 10.27 -29.89
CA ARG A 762 -40.70 11.39 -29.62
C ARG A 762 -41.64 11.73 -30.82
N VAL A 763 -41.06 11.69 -32.02
CA VAL A 763 -41.78 12.03 -33.26
C VAL A 763 -42.63 10.87 -33.77
N SER A 764 -42.17 9.61 -33.58
CA SER A 764 -42.84 8.40 -34.05
C SER A 764 -42.96 7.37 -32.90
N PRO A 765 -43.80 7.63 -31.86
CA PRO A 765 -43.96 6.70 -30.76
C PRO A 765 -44.72 5.43 -31.19
N PRO A 766 -44.43 4.24 -30.59
CA PRO A 766 -45.19 3.04 -30.86
C PRO A 766 -46.62 3.14 -30.28
N ALA A 767 -47.58 2.41 -30.86
CA ALA A 767 -48.98 2.43 -30.43
C ALA A 767 -49.19 1.98 -28.96
N ASP A 768 -48.34 1.05 -28.45
CA ASP A 768 -48.38 0.55 -27.08
C ASP A 768 -47.08 0.96 -26.35
N THR A 769 -47.11 2.13 -25.71
CA THR A 769 -46.00 2.64 -24.90
C THR A 769 -45.91 1.95 -23.53
N SER A 770 -46.90 1.17 -23.11
CA SER A 770 -46.90 0.46 -21.81
C SER A 770 -45.76 -0.59 -21.70
N ARG A 771 -45.30 -1.12 -22.83
CA ARG A 771 -44.16 -2.02 -22.90
C ARG A 771 -42.82 -1.32 -22.68
N CYS A 772 -42.75 -0.03 -22.97
CA CYS A 772 -41.57 0.80 -22.74
C CYS A 772 -41.48 1.24 -21.25
N SER A 773 -42.64 1.48 -20.61
CA SER A 773 -42.76 1.94 -19.21
C SER A 773 -42.58 0.83 -18.15
N ALA A 774 -42.72 -0.45 -18.52
CA ALA A 774 -42.53 -1.57 -17.59
C ALA A 774 -41.10 -1.69 -17.06
N PHE A 775 -40.09 -1.12 -17.75
CA PHE A 775 -38.70 -1.06 -17.28
C PHE A 775 -38.46 0.09 -16.29
N ASP A 776 -39.16 1.21 -16.40
CA ASP A 776 -38.95 2.40 -15.54
C ASP A 776 -39.58 2.30 -14.15
N GLN A 777 -40.66 1.52 -13.98
CA GLN A 777 -41.38 1.45 -12.69
C GLN A 777 -40.65 0.64 -11.58
N GLN A 778 -39.63 -0.17 -11.92
CA GLN A 778 -38.85 -0.90 -10.92
C GLN A 778 -37.62 -0.13 -10.42
N THR A 779 -37.14 0.86 -11.14
CA THR A 779 -35.95 1.65 -10.77
C THR A 779 -36.24 2.88 -9.94
N SER A 780 -37.49 3.39 -9.93
CA SER A 780 -37.88 4.63 -9.23
C SER A 780 -38.13 4.52 -7.72
N LYS A 781 -37.93 3.34 -7.10
CA LYS A 781 -38.14 3.15 -5.65
C LYS A 781 -36.89 3.17 -4.78
N GLY A 782 -35.76 3.60 -5.31
CA GLY A 782 -34.53 3.43 -4.52
C GLY A 782 -33.34 4.35 -4.76
N HIS A 783 -33.48 5.57 -5.23
CA HIS A 783 -32.36 6.54 -5.06
C HIS A 783 -32.86 7.95 -5.36
N SER A 784 -32.80 8.80 -4.35
CA SER A 784 -33.11 10.23 -4.39
C SER A 784 -31.84 11.08 -4.58
N ASP A 785 -30.92 10.68 -5.44
CA ASP A 785 -29.73 11.50 -5.74
C ASP A 785 -29.72 11.86 -7.24
N GLY A 786 -29.79 13.17 -7.46
CA GLY A 786 -29.93 13.89 -8.71
C GLY A 786 -29.13 13.38 -9.89
N ASN A 787 -29.65 12.38 -10.59
CA ASN A 787 -29.14 11.97 -11.88
C ASN A 787 -30.20 12.30 -12.95
N HIS A 788 -29.79 12.94 -14.03
CA HIS A 788 -30.64 13.39 -15.14
C HIS A 788 -31.32 12.22 -15.89
N GLY A 789 -32.17 11.49 -15.18
CA GLY A 789 -33.11 10.56 -15.81
C GLY A 789 -34.29 11.33 -16.39
N ILE A 790 -34.73 10.98 -17.60
CA ILE A 790 -35.94 11.48 -18.20
C ILE A 790 -37.09 11.35 -17.18
N SER A 791 -37.66 12.47 -16.78
CA SER A 791 -38.73 12.49 -15.76
C SER A 791 -39.88 11.57 -16.15
N PRO A 792 -40.43 10.75 -15.25
CA PRO A 792 -41.61 9.90 -15.51
C PRO A 792 -42.85 10.68 -15.94
N SER A 793 -42.81 12.00 -15.89
CA SER A 793 -43.93 12.90 -16.27
C SER A 793 -43.96 13.28 -17.73
N THR A 794 -43.01 12.84 -18.57
CA THR A 794 -43.03 13.15 -20.01
C THR A 794 -44.12 12.34 -20.69
N ASP A 795 -45.15 13.01 -21.13
CA ASP A 795 -46.26 12.38 -21.89
C ASP A 795 -45.79 12.06 -23.31
N PHE A 796 -45.29 10.84 -23.51
CA PHE A 796 -44.80 10.36 -24.81
C PHE A 796 -45.93 10.12 -25.82
N GLN A 797 -47.20 10.25 -25.43
CA GLN A 797 -48.37 10.10 -26.37
C GLN A 797 -48.78 11.41 -27.00
N SER A 798 -48.27 12.57 -26.54
CA SER A 798 -48.59 13.87 -27.18
C SER A 798 -47.84 13.99 -28.50
N GLU A 799 -48.57 14.53 -29.55
CA GLU A 799 -47.93 14.86 -30.82
C GLU A 799 -46.77 15.84 -30.59
N CYS A 800 -45.59 15.47 -31.05
CA CYS A 800 -44.38 16.28 -30.97
C CYS A 800 -43.85 16.53 -32.39
N SER A 801 -43.54 17.79 -32.74
CA SER A 801 -42.86 18.08 -33.99
C SER A 801 -41.39 17.71 -33.95
N PHE A 802 -40.75 17.51 -35.09
CA PHE A 802 -39.31 17.18 -35.14
C PHE A 802 -38.46 18.28 -34.49
N SER A 803 -38.75 19.54 -34.81
CA SER A 803 -38.05 20.69 -34.23
C SER A 803 -38.20 20.80 -32.71
N GLN A 804 -39.36 20.42 -32.17
CA GLN A 804 -39.58 20.37 -30.73
C GLN A 804 -38.81 19.22 -30.08
N ALA A 805 -38.78 18.03 -30.69
CA ALA A 805 -38.03 16.87 -30.20
C ALA A 805 -36.50 17.12 -30.16
N VAL A 806 -35.98 17.85 -31.16
CA VAL A 806 -34.57 18.27 -31.18
C VAL A 806 -34.27 19.25 -30.04
N LYS A 807 -35.11 20.22 -29.76
CA LYS A 807 -34.94 21.13 -28.62
C LYS A 807 -34.98 20.39 -27.29
N GLU A 808 -35.93 19.46 -27.11
CA GLU A 808 -36.00 18.63 -25.92
C GLU A 808 -34.71 17.80 -25.75
N ALA A 809 -34.14 17.25 -26.83
CA ALA A 809 -32.91 16.48 -26.78
C ALA A 809 -31.69 17.34 -26.40
N ILE A 810 -31.63 18.60 -26.85
CA ILE A 810 -30.60 19.57 -26.46
C ILE A 810 -30.72 19.91 -24.96
N ASP A 811 -31.97 20.27 -24.55
CA ASP A 811 -32.23 20.64 -23.14
C ASP A 811 -31.96 19.50 -22.14
N LEU A 812 -32.07 18.24 -22.58
CA LEU A 812 -31.74 17.04 -21.80
C LEU A 812 -30.24 16.65 -21.86
N GLY A 813 -29.42 17.42 -22.62
CA GLY A 813 -27.99 17.10 -22.75
C GLY A 813 -27.70 15.80 -23.51
N LEU A 814 -28.60 15.33 -24.37
CA LEU A 814 -28.46 14.12 -25.17
C LEU A 814 -27.68 14.30 -26.47
N MET A 815 -27.39 15.55 -26.85
CA MET A 815 -26.69 15.90 -28.08
C MET A 815 -25.27 16.39 -27.81
N GLU A 816 -24.37 16.26 -28.79
CA GLU A 816 -23.04 16.87 -28.75
C GLU A 816 -23.11 18.40 -28.67
N GLU A 817 -22.01 19.06 -28.30
CA GLU A 817 -21.90 20.54 -28.25
C GLU A 817 -22.34 21.21 -29.56
N ASP A 818 -22.09 20.53 -30.70
CA ASP A 818 -22.59 20.89 -31.99
C ASP A 818 -23.67 19.88 -32.45
N PRO A 819 -24.97 20.18 -32.24
CA PRO A 819 -26.07 19.29 -32.61
C PRO A 819 -26.12 18.89 -34.09
N THR A 820 -25.47 19.68 -34.97
CA THR A 820 -25.42 19.37 -36.41
C THR A 820 -24.69 18.07 -36.72
N LYS A 821 -23.71 17.70 -35.92
CA LYS A 821 -22.95 16.44 -36.06
C LYS A 821 -23.82 15.21 -35.82
N ASP A 822 -24.69 15.25 -34.81
CA ASP A 822 -25.66 14.19 -34.57
C ASP A 822 -26.68 14.08 -35.72
N LEU A 823 -27.29 15.21 -36.12
CA LEU A 823 -28.33 15.25 -37.16
C LEU A 823 -27.79 14.87 -38.53
N ASN A 824 -26.50 15.10 -38.80
CA ASN A 824 -25.82 14.71 -40.05
C ASN A 824 -25.29 13.26 -40.04
N ASN A 825 -25.55 12.50 -39.00
CA ASN A 825 -25.05 11.15 -38.81
C ASN A 825 -23.52 11.05 -38.62
N GLU A 826 -22.79 12.15 -38.38
CA GLU A 826 -21.34 12.15 -38.25
C GLU A 826 -20.89 11.30 -37.05
N TYR A 827 -21.54 11.46 -35.88
CA TYR A 827 -21.27 10.64 -34.69
C TYR A 827 -21.51 9.15 -35.00
N THR A 828 -22.66 8.81 -35.55
CA THR A 828 -23.02 7.43 -35.90
C THR A 828 -22.04 6.83 -36.91
N ALA A 829 -21.60 7.59 -37.91
CA ALA A 829 -20.60 7.12 -38.88
C ALA A 829 -19.23 6.81 -38.24
N ARG A 830 -18.79 7.63 -37.28
CA ARG A 830 -17.54 7.36 -36.50
C ARG A 830 -17.65 6.06 -35.70
N VAL A 831 -18.75 5.87 -34.99
CA VAL A 831 -19.00 4.64 -34.20
C VAL A 831 -19.01 3.40 -35.09
N LEU A 832 -19.73 3.46 -36.22
CA LEU A 832 -19.81 2.35 -37.18
C LEU A 832 -18.47 2.05 -37.84
N MET A 833 -17.67 3.08 -38.10
CA MET A 833 -16.32 2.88 -38.64
C MET A 833 -15.44 2.14 -37.67
N ILE A 834 -15.48 2.45 -36.37
CA ILE A 834 -14.73 1.72 -35.34
C ILE A 834 -15.22 0.27 -35.28
N LEU A 835 -16.53 0.05 -35.24
CA LEU A 835 -17.13 -1.30 -35.21
C LEU A 835 -16.79 -2.12 -36.46
N SER A 836 -16.83 -1.52 -37.64
CA SER A 836 -16.48 -2.18 -38.90
C SER A 836 -15.06 -2.71 -38.89
N ARG A 837 -14.12 -1.99 -38.31
CA ARG A 837 -12.73 -2.41 -38.16
C ARG A 837 -12.54 -3.53 -37.17
N GLU A 838 -13.26 -3.52 -36.05
CA GLU A 838 -13.29 -4.67 -35.13
C GLU A 838 -13.84 -5.92 -35.84
N LEU A 839 -14.73 -5.77 -36.81
CA LEU A 839 -15.29 -6.82 -37.64
C LEU A 839 -14.41 -7.21 -38.84
N GLY A 840 -13.26 -6.51 -39.05
CA GLY A 840 -12.30 -6.83 -40.11
C GLY A 840 -12.46 -6.07 -41.42
N ILE A 841 -13.35 -5.07 -41.48
CA ILE A 841 -13.53 -4.20 -42.65
C ILE A 841 -12.64 -2.97 -42.47
N HIS A 842 -11.53 -2.90 -43.20
CA HIS A 842 -10.50 -1.87 -43.00
C HIS A 842 -10.38 -0.80 -44.11
N HIS A 843 -11.10 -0.97 -45.21
CA HIS A 843 -10.99 -0.13 -46.40
C HIS A 843 -11.92 1.11 -46.38
N LEU A 844 -12.96 1.10 -45.55
CA LEU A 844 -13.91 2.18 -45.45
C LEU A 844 -13.35 3.39 -44.67
N GLU A 845 -13.72 4.58 -45.14
CA GLU A 845 -13.51 5.85 -44.43
C GLU A 845 -14.87 6.45 -44.00
N THR A 846 -14.84 7.43 -43.11
CA THR A 846 -16.06 8.04 -42.54
C THR A 846 -16.93 8.66 -43.63
N GLU A 847 -16.33 9.25 -44.69
CA GLU A 847 -16.98 9.84 -45.81
C GLU A 847 -17.73 8.81 -46.66
N ASP A 848 -17.22 7.58 -46.78
CA ASP A 848 -17.90 6.50 -47.53
C ASP A 848 -19.21 6.13 -46.80
N ILE A 849 -19.17 6.04 -45.48
CA ILE A 849 -20.36 5.71 -44.66
C ILE A 849 -21.39 6.85 -44.73
N LEU A 850 -20.93 8.11 -44.65
CA LEU A 850 -21.79 9.27 -44.73
C LEU A 850 -22.42 9.42 -46.12
N GLY A 851 -21.67 9.09 -47.18
CA GLY A 851 -22.15 9.08 -48.56
C GLY A 851 -23.24 8.03 -48.82
N ALA A 852 -23.23 6.93 -48.07
CA ALA A 852 -24.24 5.86 -48.16
C ALA A 852 -25.41 6.06 -47.18
N SER A 853 -25.36 7.09 -46.31
CA SER A 853 -26.37 7.32 -45.27
C SER A 853 -27.65 7.95 -45.82
N ASP A 854 -28.80 7.52 -45.29
CA ASP A 854 -30.09 8.14 -45.54
C ASP A 854 -30.16 9.45 -44.73
N LYS A 855 -30.44 10.56 -45.42
CA LYS A 855 -30.63 11.87 -44.80
C LYS A 855 -32.12 12.13 -44.60
N LEU A 856 -32.56 12.10 -43.34
CA LEU A 856 -33.97 12.41 -43.02
C LEU A 856 -34.42 13.80 -43.55
N LEU A 857 -33.49 14.75 -43.54
CA LEU A 857 -33.74 16.15 -43.78
C LEU A 857 -33.25 16.65 -45.17
N GLY A 858 -32.74 15.77 -46.04
CA GLY A 858 -32.16 16.20 -47.32
C GLY A 858 -30.79 16.86 -47.18
N GLU A 859 -30.38 17.71 -48.16
CA GLU A 859 -29.05 18.36 -48.19
C GLU A 859 -29.03 19.73 -47.47
N THR A 860 -29.93 20.02 -46.56
CA THR A 860 -29.96 21.31 -45.84
C THR A 860 -28.84 21.39 -44.82
N SER A 861 -27.94 22.34 -45.00
CA SER A 861 -26.77 22.60 -44.13
C SER A 861 -27.07 23.47 -42.90
N ASP A 862 -28.30 23.91 -42.70
CA ASP A 862 -28.68 24.88 -41.67
C ASP A 862 -29.72 24.29 -40.71
N PHE A 863 -29.24 23.36 -39.84
CA PHE A 863 -30.08 22.65 -38.86
C PHE A 863 -30.49 23.51 -37.65
N LEU A 864 -29.85 24.66 -37.43
CA LEU A 864 -30.23 25.60 -36.37
C LEU A 864 -31.51 26.41 -36.73
N ASN A 865 -31.86 26.48 -38.01
CA ASN A 865 -33.09 27.09 -38.49
C ASN A 865 -34.08 26.03 -38.96
N LEU A 866 -34.52 25.12 -38.05
CA LEU A 866 -35.56 24.13 -38.36
C LEU A 866 -36.85 24.82 -38.81
N THR A 867 -37.17 24.67 -40.12
CA THR A 867 -38.34 25.31 -40.74
C THR A 867 -39.57 24.44 -40.57
N GLN A 868 -40.76 25.08 -40.66
CA GLN A 868 -42.04 24.38 -40.66
C GLN A 868 -42.12 23.32 -41.79
N GLU A 869 -41.42 23.55 -42.90
CA GLU A 869 -41.36 22.62 -44.04
C GLU A 869 -40.68 21.28 -43.65
N ILE A 870 -39.67 21.30 -42.79
CA ILE A 870 -39.02 20.11 -42.29
C ILE A 870 -39.97 19.32 -41.38
N ASP A 871 -40.66 20.01 -40.46
CA ASP A 871 -41.65 19.39 -39.58
C ASP A 871 -42.76 18.72 -40.38
N ASP A 872 -43.28 19.39 -41.45
CA ASP A 872 -44.35 18.86 -42.31
C ASP A 872 -43.86 17.63 -43.10
N ASN A 873 -42.64 17.64 -43.62
CA ASN A 873 -42.05 16.49 -44.34
C ASN A 873 -41.83 15.26 -43.41
N VAL A 874 -41.30 15.47 -42.22
CA VAL A 874 -41.11 14.40 -41.25
C VAL A 874 -42.47 13.87 -40.80
N LYS A 875 -43.44 14.74 -40.51
CA LYS A 875 -44.81 14.37 -40.13
C LYS A 875 -45.47 13.48 -41.19
N LYS A 876 -45.36 13.87 -42.46
CA LYS A 876 -45.88 13.06 -43.55
C LYS A 876 -45.30 11.65 -43.60
N ARG A 877 -44.00 11.48 -43.47
CA ARG A 877 -43.34 10.15 -43.40
C ARG A 877 -43.84 9.32 -42.20
N VAL A 878 -43.98 9.97 -41.03
CA VAL A 878 -44.48 9.32 -39.82
C VAL A 878 -45.94 8.85 -39.98
N ASP A 879 -46.79 9.68 -40.57
CA ASP A 879 -48.20 9.35 -40.80
C ASP A 879 -48.35 8.20 -41.81
N GLU A 880 -47.53 8.16 -42.85
CA GLU A 880 -47.46 7.06 -43.82
C GLU A 880 -46.99 5.74 -43.15
N ALA A 881 -46.00 5.78 -42.24
CA ALA A 881 -45.54 4.64 -41.50
C ALA A 881 -46.60 4.13 -40.50
N ARG A 882 -47.25 5.06 -39.78
CA ARG A 882 -48.32 4.73 -38.80
C ARG A 882 -49.52 4.06 -39.49
N ALA A 883 -49.89 4.50 -40.73
CA ALA A 883 -50.95 3.87 -41.53
C ALA A 883 -50.65 2.38 -41.85
N LYS A 884 -49.39 1.99 -41.83
CA LYS A 884 -48.91 0.60 -42.07
C LYS A 884 -48.70 -0.18 -40.73
N GLY A 885 -49.00 0.40 -39.57
CA GLY A 885 -48.70 -0.18 -38.25
C GLY A 885 -47.21 -0.21 -37.92
N CYS A 886 -46.45 0.77 -38.44
CA CYS A 886 -45.03 0.88 -38.28
C CYS A 886 -44.63 2.22 -37.62
N VAL A 887 -43.48 2.24 -37.01
CA VAL A 887 -42.80 3.46 -36.54
C VAL A 887 -41.51 3.67 -37.33
N ILE A 888 -41.01 4.89 -37.36
CA ILE A 888 -39.71 5.17 -37.97
C ILE A 888 -38.61 5.10 -36.92
N ARG A 889 -37.54 4.39 -37.23
CA ARG A 889 -36.32 4.35 -36.42
C ARG A 889 -35.07 4.51 -37.29
N GLN A 890 -34.05 5.17 -36.75
CA GLN A 890 -32.73 5.12 -37.36
C GLN A 890 -32.10 3.79 -37.01
N ILE A 891 -31.78 3.00 -38.02
CA ILE A 891 -31.08 1.71 -37.86
C ILE A 891 -29.83 1.75 -38.70
N SER A 892 -28.73 1.43 -38.08
CA SER A 892 -27.44 1.31 -38.74
C SER A 892 -27.07 -0.15 -38.85
N SER A 893 -26.42 -0.52 -39.93
CA SER A 893 -25.99 -1.91 -40.12
C SER A 893 -24.58 -2.03 -40.69
N VAL A 894 -23.89 -3.07 -40.29
CA VAL A 894 -22.60 -3.52 -40.83
C VAL A 894 -22.79 -4.94 -41.34
N ASP A 895 -22.77 -5.14 -42.65
CA ASP A 895 -22.81 -6.47 -43.27
C ASP A 895 -21.41 -6.89 -43.70
N ILE A 896 -20.92 -7.98 -43.13
CA ILE A 896 -19.55 -8.45 -43.36
C ILE A 896 -19.43 -9.15 -44.72
N ALA A 897 -20.51 -9.77 -45.21
CA ALA A 897 -20.48 -10.51 -46.47
C ALA A 897 -20.35 -9.58 -47.69
N THR A 898 -21.03 -8.45 -47.65
CA THR A 898 -20.98 -7.42 -48.71
C THR A 898 -19.94 -6.33 -48.40
N SER A 899 -19.44 -6.27 -47.15
CA SER A 899 -18.63 -5.16 -46.65
C SER A 899 -19.34 -3.79 -46.72
N GLU A 900 -20.64 -3.82 -46.67
CA GLU A 900 -21.48 -2.60 -46.71
C GLU A 900 -21.77 -2.12 -45.28
N VAL A 901 -21.73 -0.82 -45.11
CA VAL A 901 -22.10 -0.12 -43.87
C VAL A 901 -23.09 0.96 -44.25
N ASP A 902 -24.28 0.93 -43.63
CA ASP A 902 -25.31 1.89 -43.92
C ASP A 902 -26.04 2.43 -42.70
N ILE A 903 -26.55 3.64 -42.80
CA ILE A 903 -27.37 4.33 -41.81
C ILE A 903 -28.69 4.70 -42.48
N ARG A 904 -29.80 4.13 -42.01
CA ARG A 904 -31.08 4.30 -42.63
C ARG A 904 -32.21 4.65 -41.67
N PHE A 905 -33.13 5.47 -42.09
CA PHE A 905 -34.42 5.69 -41.40
C PHE A 905 -35.44 4.70 -41.97
N VAL A 906 -35.74 3.64 -41.21
CA VAL A 906 -36.59 2.53 -41.67
C VAL A 906 -37.91 2.48 -40.92
N GLU A 907 -38.95 2.05 -41.65
CA GLU A 907 -40.24 1.70 -41.07
C GLU A 907 -40.10 0.31 -40.39
N VAL A 908 -40.35 0.24 -39.09
CA VAL A 908 -40.34 -1.02 -38.33
C VAL A 908 -41.72 -1.26 -37.70
N PRO A 909 -42.20 -2.51 -37.69
CA PRO A 909 -43.45 -2.85 -37.03
C PRO A 909 -43.46 -2.48 -35.57
N ASP A 910 -44.60 -2.04 -35.02
CA ASP A 910 -44.73 -1.58 -33.62
C ASP A 910 -44.25 -2.61 -32.57
N HIS A 911 -44.31 -3.88 -32.90
CA HIS A 911 -43.85 -4.97 -31.99
C HIS A 911 -42.38 -5.33 -32.17
N HIS A 912 -41.66 -4.71 -33.09
CA HIS A 912 -40.24 -4.98 -33.33
C HIS A 912 -39.40 -4.46 -32.19
N ILE A 913 -38.30 -5.11 -31.86
CA ILE A 913 -37.43 -4.75 -30.74
C ILE A 913 -36.96 -3.28 -30.83
N PHE A 914 -36.63 -2.80 -32.03
CA PHE A 914 -36.23 -1.38 -32.22
C PHE A 914 -37.37 -0.40 -32.02
N ALA A 915 -38.64 -0.80 -32.30
CA ALA A 915 -39.80 0.04 -32.05
C ALA A 915 -40.04 0.29 -30.57
N VAL A 916 -39.83 -0.76 -29.75
CA VAL A 916 -40.09 -0.74 -28.30
C VAL A 916 -38.85 -0.43 -27.45
N THR A 917 -37.67 -0.22 -28.05
CA THR A 917 -36.49 0.25 -27.38
C THR A 917 -36.75 1.60 -26.70
N PRO A 918 -36.51 1.74 -25.37
CA PRO A 918 -36.71 3.00 -24.68
C PRO A 918 -35.87 4.15 -25.29
N PRO A 919 -36.31 5.39 -25.22
CA PRO A 919 -35.68 6.52 -25.91
C PRO A 919 -34.27 6.88 -25.46
N SER A 920 -33.89 6.45 -24.22
CA SER A 920 -32.54 6.63 -23.66
C SER A 920 -31.63 5.42 -23.83
N CYS A 921 -32.09 4.38 -24.57
CA CYS A 921 -31.35 3.13 -24.72
C CYS A 921 -30.84 2.94 -26.14
N GLU A 922 -29.68 2.31 -26.24
CA GLU A 922 -29.23 1.69 -27.50
C GLU A 922 -29.60 0.21 -27.51
N CYS A 923 -29.71 -0.35 -28.70
CA CYS A 923 -30.04 -1.74 -28.94
C CYS A 923 -29.26 -2.26 -30.16
N VAL A 924 -28.38 -3.22 -29.92
CA VAL A 924 -27.51 -3.79 -30.95
C VAL A 924 -27.75 -5.31 -31.07
N ARG A 925 -27.94 -5.79 -32.29
CA ARG A 925 -28.16 -7.21 -32.62
C ARG A 925 -27.00 -7.78 -33.41
N PHE A 926 -26.50 -8.93 -33.00
CA PHE A 926 -25.45 -9.67 -33.69
C PHE A 926 -26.04 -10.92 -34.37
N PHE A 927 -25.97 -10.95 -35.70
CA PHE A 927 -26.32 -12.12 -36.49
C PHE A 927 -25.03 -12.89 -36.80
N THR A 928 -24.90 -14.08 -36.15
CA THR A 928 -23.70 -14.89 -36.27
C THR A 928 -24.06 -16.27 -36.82
N HIS A 929 -23.08 -17.10 -37.13
CA HIS A 929 -23.34 -18.49 -37.52
C HIS A 929 -24.11 -19.29 -36.44
N ARG A 930 -23.84 -18.99 -35.16
CA ARG A 930 -24.52 -19.62 -34.02
C ARG A 930 -25.86 -18.98 -33.67
N HIS A 931 -26.02 -17.70 -33.97
CA HIS A 931 -27.19 -16.84 -33.63
C HIS A 931 -27.90 -16.30 -34.87
N MET A 932 -28.28 -17.18 -35.84
CA MET A 932 -28.97 -16.75 -37.09
C MET A 932 -30.45 -16.56 -36.90
N THR A 933 -31.11 -17.51 -36.23
CA THR A 933 -32.57 -17.47 -36.07
C THR A 933 -33.00 -16.51 -34.98
N TYR A 934 -32.22 -16.47 -33.90
CA TYR A 934 -32.41 -15.56 -32.78
C TYR A 934 -31.08 -14.80 -32.57
N PRO A 935 -30.97 -13.54 -33.04
CA PRO A 935 -29.76 -12.77 -32.91
C PRO A 935 -29.42 -12.54 -31.43
N LEU A 936 -28.14 -12.49 -31.10
CA LEU A 936 -27.69 -12.03 -29.78
C LEU A 936 -27.98 -10.54 -29.69
N VAL A 937 -28.68 -10.11 -28.64
CA VAL A 937 -29.08 -8.71 -28.42
C VAL A 937 -28.36 -8.15 -27.21
N VAL A 938 -27.76 -6.98 -27.36
CA VAL A 938 -27.24 -6.14 -26.27
C VAL A 938 -28.06 -4.85 -26.26
N GLN A 939 -28.76 -4.59 -25.15
CA GLN A 939 -29.63 -3.43 -25.01
C GLN A 939 -29.49 -2.83 -23.61
N GLY A 940 -29.49 -1.54 -23.53
CA GLY A 940 -29.48 -0.81 -22.25
C GLY A 940 -29.24 0.69 -22.43
N PRO A 941 -29.22 1.44 -21.35
CA PRO A 941 -28.82 2.83 -21.37
C PRO A 941 -27.32 2.91 -21.71
N SER A 942 -26.98 3.58 -22.79
CA SER A 942 -25.62 3.79 -23.25
C SER A 942 -25.09 5.18 -22.86
N ALA A 943 -25.99 6.15 -22.75
CA ALA A 943 -25.69 7.49 -22.27
C ALA A 943 -25.75 7.58 -20.75
N GLY A 944 -24.86 8.37 -20.19
CA GLY A 944 -24.74 8.63 -18.74
C GLY A 944 -23.30 8.53 -18.27
N ALA A 945 -22.83 9.58 -17.60
CA ALA A 945 -21.45 9.70 -17.15
C ALA A 945 -21.04 8.52 -16.25
N ASP A 946 -21.91 8.10 -15.34
CA ASP A 946 -21.62 7.01 -14.38
C ASP A 946 -21.49 5.64 -15.06
N SER A 947 -22.37 5.31 -16.03
CA SER A 947 -22.28 4.03 -16.73
C SER A 947 -21.03 3.96 -17.61
N THR A 948 -20.72 5.06 -18.29
CA THR A 948 -19.51 5.20 -19.13
C THR A 948 -18.24 5.17 -18.30
N ALA A 949 -18.19 5.86 -17.15
CA ALA A 949 -17.08 5.80 -16.20
C ALA A 949 -16.85 4.36 -15.67
N SER A 950 -17.95 3.66 -15.37
CA SER A 950 -17.86 2.26 -14.93
C SER A 950 -17.29 1.34 -16.02
N ALA A 951 -17.61 1.57 -17.28
CA ALA A 951 -17.07 0.80 -18.41
C ALA A 951 -15.57 1.11 -18.65
N LEU A 952 -15.14 2.38 -18.52
CA LEU A 952 -13.72 2.75 -18.55
C LEU A 952 -12.91 2.04 -17.46
N LEU A 953 -13.44 2.00 -16.23
CA LEU A 953 -12.81 1.27 -15.13
C LEU A 953 -12.80 -0.25 -15.40
N ALA A 954 -13.89 -0.81 -15.94
CA ALA A 954 -13.97 -2.24 -16.27
C ALA A 954 -12.91 -2.63 -17.32
N ASP A 955 -12.71 -1.82 -18.36
CA ASP A 955 -11.66 -2.00 -19.36
C ASP A 955 -10.27 -2.11 -18.73
N LEU A 956 -9.92 -1.17 -17.82
CA LEU A 956 -8.67 -1.19 -17.10
C LEU A 956 -8.52 -2.47 -16.25
N LEU A 957 -9.56 -2.87 -15.52
CA LEU A 957 -9.51 -4.02 -14.61
C LEU A 957 -9.42 -5.36 -15.36
N HIS A 958 -10.17 -5.53 -16.44
CA HIS A 958 -10.07 -6.72 -17.30
C HIS A 958 -8.65 -6.88 -17.84
N HIS A 959 -8.04 -5.78 -18.24
CA HIS A 959 -6.68 -5.79 -18.78
C HIS A 959 -5.61 -6.04 -17.72
N SER A 960 -5.70 -5.40 -16.55
CA SER A 960 -4.76 -5.61 -15.44
C SER A 960 -4.74 -7.08 -14.98
N ARG A 961 -5.90 -7.76 -14.94
CA ARG A 961 -6.02 -9.20 -14.68
C ARG A 961 -5.38 -10.06 -15.78
N ALA A 962 -5.57 -9.70 -17.05
CA ALA A 962 -4.98 -10.43 -18.18
C ALA A 962 -3.44 -10.34 -18.16
N ARG A 963 -2.85 -9.18 -17.87
CA ARG A 963 -1.41 -9.00 -17.67
C ARG A 963 -0.88 -9.83 -16.50
N THR A 964 -1.60 -9.84 -15.40
CA THR A 964 -1.25 -10.59 -14.20
C THR A 964 -1.24 -12.10 -14.49
N ASN A 965 -2.22 -12.60 -15.22
CA ASN A 965 -2.31 -14.00 -15.61
C ASN A 965 -1.33 -14.38 -16.75
N ALA A 966 -1.08 -13.50 -17.71
CA ALA A 966 -0.13 -13.76 -18.79
C ALA A 966 1.33 -13.86 -18.28
N ARG A 967 1.72 -13.04 -17.30
CA ARG A 967 3.01 -13.18 -16.60
C ARG A 967 3.10 -14.50 -15.83
N ALA A 968 2.02 -14.97 -15.20
CA ALA A 968 1.97 -16.26 -14.51
C ALA A 968 2.08 -17.45 -15.50
N VAL A 969 1.43 -17.38 -16.66
CA VAL A 969 1.47 -18.42 -17.71
C VAL A 969 2.79 -18.44 -18.47
N SER A 970 3.46 -17.31 -18.68
CA SER A 970 4.81 -17.28 -19.29
C SER A 970 5.85 -17.92 -18.38
N LEU A 971 5.71 -17.78 -17.07
CA LEU A 971 6.56 -18.43 -16.07
C LEU A 971 6.32 -19.95 -16.00
N SER A 972 5.08 -20.44 -16.29
CA SER A 972 4.78 -21.88 -16.31
C SER A 972 5.19 -22.55 -17.63
N LYS A 973 5.25 -21.83 -18.76
CA LYS A 973 5.62 -22.40 -20.08
C LYS A 973 7.12 -22.53 -20.28
N SER A 974 7.97 -21.79 -19.56
CA SER A 974 9.42 -22.00 -19.60
C SER A 974 9.86 -23.30 -18.92
N GLY A 975 9.02 -23.89 -18.05
CA GLY A 975 9.29 -25.17 -17.39
C GLY A 975 8.89 -26.43 -18.16
N THR A 976 8.00 -26.31 -19.17
CA THR A 976 7.44 -27.50 -19.87
C THR A 976 8.02 -27.73 -21.28
N SER A 977 8.78 -26.79 -21.84
CA SER A 977 9.36 -26.95 -23.18
C SER A 977 10.60 -27.85 -23.24
N ALA A 978 11.22 -28.19 -22.11
CA ALA A 978 12.41 -29.07 -22.08
C ALA A 978 12.08 -30.57 -21.93
N ALA A 979 10.82 -30.94 -21.65
CA ALA A 979 10.44 -32.34 -21.38
C ALA A 979 9.81 -33.08 -22.55
N LEU A 980 9.58 -32.44 -23.70
CA LEU A 980 8.83 -33.03 -24.82
C LEU A 980 9.66 -33.35 -26.10
N THR A 981 10.99 -33.29 -26.05
CA THR A 981 11.85 -33.58 -27.22
C THR A 981 12.52 -34.94 -27.19
N HIS A 982 12.22 -35.82 -26.25
CA HIS A 982 12.71 -37.21 -26.23
C HIS A 982 11.61 -38.24 -25.93
N MET A 983 10.68 -38.39 -26.84
CA MET A 983 9.92 -39.62 -26.99
C MET A 983 9.80 -39.94 -28.48
N THR A 984 10.73 -40.77 -29.01
CA THR A 984 10.55 -41.49 -30.26
C THR A 984 9.54 -42.61 -30.05
N PRO A 985 8.64 -42.88 -31.01
CA PRO A 985 7.67 -43.93 -30.87
C PRO A 985 8.33 -45.28 -31.17
N LEU A 986 8.05 -46.28 -30.34
CA LEU A 986 8.06 -47.69 -30.68
C LEU A 986 6.69 -48.10 -31.16
#